data_f9747073048f74b534a1bd87794c2fe4
#
_entry.id   f9747073048f74b534a1bd87794c2fe4
#
_cell.length_a   1.000
_cell.length_b   1.000
_cell.length_c   1.000
_cell.angle_alpha   90.00
_cell.angle_beta   90.00
_cell.angle_gamma   90.00
#
_symmetry.space_group_name_H-M   'P 1'
#
loop_
_entity.id
_entity.type
_entity.pdbx_description
1 polymer ?
#
loop_
_entity_poly.entity_id
_entity_poly.type
_entity_poly.pdbx_seq_one_letter_code
_entity_poly.pdbx_strand_id
1 'polypeptide(L)'
;MPKDIRYLKGVGEKRAELFAKKGIKTVEDLLYYFPRSHEDRTEKKDIADCVEGETVCVSITVFSPVRETRVRRNMLISTMIVSDESGVLNVVWYNNRYVKNQFKTGDKYVLYGKVTKNRGKLEMVNPVCEQEGKERFTGKIVPLYPLTSGLTQKILQSTMELAIKEVGRMEEYIPSDIREKYHIAELNFAMKNIHFPENFESYNIARERFVFEELLVLQLALSGRKDINTSQDGIVFEDINCVHEFTDNLPFSLTNAQKKTLNEILKDCKSGKMMNRLVQGDVGSGKTAVAAAAIYTAVKNGHQAAMMAPTEILATQHAETLAEFFKGTGITVVMLTGSMRAKEKRRAYDLIATGVADVVVGTHAIIQDAVEFYDLAFVVADEQHRFGVEQRAKLAAKGNNPHMLIMSATPIPRTLALILYGDLDVSVIDELPPGRKPVKTYAVGESMRKRIFAFLQKNVSAGMQAYVVCPLIEETETSDLQNAEMLAEKLQTIFPEFKIGLMHGKMKAKLKEEVMDEFVRGEINILVSTTVIEVGVNVPNANIMVIENAERFGLSQLHQLRGRVGRGNAQAFCILFAHGKNEVTKKRMETMCISNDGFYISEQDLKLRGPGDFFGTRQHGLPEMRIANLFEDRDILAMSQEAAKKIMAEDRHLESEKYSGLRKRAESIISDDIVMN
;
A
#
# COMPACT_ATOMS: atom_id res chain seq x y z
N MET A 1 -12.14 24.42 -21.93
CA MET A 1 -12.47 24.22 -20.51
C MET A 1 -13.50 23.10 -20.41
N PRO A 2 -13.38 22.17 -19.46
CA PRO A 2 -14.37 21.11 -19.28
C PRO A 2 -15.75 21.73 -19.01
N LYS A 3 -16.78 21.18 -19.64
CA LYS A 3 -18.17 21.70 -19.55
C LYS A 3 -18.70 21.41 -18.13
N ASP A 4 -19.20 22.45 -17.42
CA ASP A 4 -19.77 22.28 -16.07
C ASP A 4 -20.98 21.32 -16.13
N ILE A 5 -21.13 20.46 -15.13
CA ILE A 5 -22.18 19.43 -15.07
C ILE A 5 -23.59 20.00 -15.07
N ARG A 6 -23.77 21.26 -14.66
CA ARG A 6 -25.06 21.98 -14.68
C ARG A 6 -25.65 22.17 -16.09
N TYR A 7 -24.80 22.08 -17.12
CA TYR A 7 -25.25 22.18 -18.52
C TYR A 7 -25.85 20.88 -19.07
N LEU A 8 -25.75 19.76 -18.32
CA LEU A 8 -26.43 18.52 -18.70
C LEU A 8 -27.94 18.65 -18.43
N LYS A 9 -28.76 18.23 -19.41
CA LYS A 9 -30.20 18.22 -19.27
C LYS A 9 -30.65 17.43 -18.05
N GLY A 10 -31.38 18.06 -17.16
CA GLY A 10 -31.90 17.47 -15.92
C GLY A 10 -30.97 17.58 -14.72
N VAL A 11 -29.80 18.23 -14.82
CA VAL A 11 -28.91 18.54 -13.71
C VAL A 11 -29.08 20.02 -13.35
N GLY A 12 -29.99 20.33 -12.42
CA GLY A 12 -30.11 21.67 -11.83
C GLY A 12 -29.15 21.82 -10.63
N GLU A 13 -29.08 23.02 -10.05
CA GLU A 13 -28.18 23.40 -8.95
C GLU A 13 -28.17 22.38 -7.80
N LYS A 14 -29.35 22.01 -7.30
CA LYS A 14 -29.47 21.02 -6.20
C LYS A 14 -28.86 19.66 -6.53
N ARG A 15 -28.94 19.19 -7.77
CA ARG A 15 -28.30 17.95 -8.18
C ARG A 15 -26.82 18.14 -8.39
N ALA A 16 -26.36 19.25 -8.92
CA ALA A 16 -24.95 19.57 -9.06
C ALA A 16 -24.24 19.62 -7.72
N GLU A 17 -24.87 20.15 -6.66
CA GLU A 17 -24.34 20.08 -5.28
C GLU A 17 -24.18 18.66 -4.78
N LEU A 18 -25.12 17.75 -5.12
CA LEU A 18 -25.00 16.33 -4.75
C LEU A 18 -23.86 15.63 -5.51
N PHE A 19 -23.66 15.95 -6.78
CA PHE A 19 -22.53 15.48 -7.57
C PHE A 19 -21.20 16.04 -7.04
N ALA A 20 -21.17 17.31 -6.65
CA ALA A 20 -19.97 17.95 -6.08
C ALA A 20 -19.49 17.28 -4.79
N LYS A 21 -20.38 16.68 -3.96
CA LYS A 21 -20.01 15.87 -2.78
C LYS A 21 -19.21 14.62 -3.14
N LYS A 22 -19.25 14.20 -4.40
CA LYS A 22 -18.46 13.08 -4.95
C LYS A 22 -17.29 13.56 -5.83
N GLY A 23 -16.93 14.85 -5.77
CA GLY A 23 -15.87 15.42 -6.59
C GLY A 23 -16.27 15.67 -8.04
N ILE A 24 -17.53 15.43 -8.44
CA ILE A 24 -18.00 15.53 -9.82
C ILE A 24 -18.52 16.97 -10.04
N LYS A 25 -17.74 17.82 -10.71
CA LYS A 25 -18.06 19.21 -11.02
C LYS A 25 -18.30 19.44 -12.51
N THR A 26 -17.65 18.64 -13.35
CA THR A 26 -17.69 18.76 -14.80
C THR A 26 -18.28 17.50 -15.44
N VAL A 27 -18.63 17.60 -16.71
CA VAL A 27 -19.08 16.45 -17.50
C VAL A 27 -17.94 15.42 -17.65
N GLU A 28 -16.70 15.87 -17.75
CA GLU A 28 -15.52 15.00 -17.79
C GLU A 28 -15.34 14.22 -16.48
N ASP A 29 -15.49 14.88 -15.32
CA ASP A 29 -15.45 14.19 -14.03
C ASP A 29 -16.52 13.10 -13.94
N LEU A 30 -17.70 13.36 -14.47
CA LEU A 30 -18.78 12.38 -14.52
C LEU A 30 -18.41 11.17 -15.39
N LEU A 31 -17.86 11.38 -16.59
CA LEU A 31 -17.45 10.31 -17.50
C LEU A 31 -16.35 9.42 -16.92
N TYR A 32 -15.48 9.99 -16.09
CA TYR A 32 -14.42 9.24 -15.36
C TYR A 32 -14.86 8.78 -13.96
N TYR A 33 -16.15 8.88 -13.63
CA TYR A 33 -16.73 8.31 -12.42
C TYR A 33 -17.16 6.88 -12.69
N PHE A 34 -16.23 5.94 -12.59
CA PHE A 34 -16.44 4.56 -12.98
C PHE A 34 -17.42 3.81 -12.07
N PRO A 35 -18.21 2.87 -12.59
CA PRO A 35 -19.04 1.98 -11.79
C PRO A 35 -18.17 1.02 -10.96
N ARG A 36 -18.62 0.70 -9.75
CA ARG A 36 -17.93 -0.26 -8.89
C ARG A 36 -18.19 -1.72 -9.30
N SER A 37 -19.31 -1.97 -10.00
CA SER A 37 -19.73 -3.29 -10.51
C SER A 37 -20.83 -3.12 -11.53
N HIS A 38 -21.18 -4.21 -12.21
CA HIS A 38 -22.30 -4.27 -13.13
C HIS A 38 -23.28 -5.38 -12.72
N GLU A 39 -24.56 -5.15 -12.95
CA GLU A 39 -25.61 -6.16 -12.84
C GLU A 39 -25.97 -6.69 -14.23
N ASP A 40 -25.87 -7.99 -14.41
CA ASP A 40 -26.38 -8.64 -15.60
C ASP A 40 -27.91 -8.81 -15.49
N ARG A 41 -28.63 -8.14 -16.39
CA ARG A 41 -30.07 -8.22 -16.51
C ARG A 41 -30.48 -8.71 -17.90
N THR A 42 -29.54 -9.32 -18.66
CA THR A 42 -29.75 -9.76 -20.03
C THR A 42 -30.58 -11.05 -20.10
N GLU A 43 -30.35 -11.94 -19.13
CA GLU A 43 -31.05 -13.22 -19.08
C GLU A 43 -32.48 -13.02 -18.56
N LYS A 44 -33.47 -13.33 -19.40
CA LYS A 44 -34.86 -13.36 -19.02
C LYS A 44 -35.25 -14.79 -18.67
N LYS A 45 -35.85 -15.00 -17.50
CA LYS A 45 -36.36 -16.29 -17.05
C LYS A 45 -37.89 -16.32 -17.10
N ASP A 46 -38.42 -17.50 -17.30
CA ASP A 46 -39.87 -17.76 -17.16
C ASP A 46 -40.26 -17.82 -15.68
N ILE A 47 -41.48 -17.43 -15.32
CA ILE A 47 -41.93 -17.38 -13.92
C ILE A 47 -41.84 -18.76 -13.27
N ALA A 48 -42.11 -19.85 -14.01
CA ALA A 48 -42.03 -21.21 -13.48
C ALA A 48 -40.60 -21.62 -13.06
N ASP A 49 -39.55 -21.03 -13.69
CA ASP A 49 -38.14 -21.33 -13.43
C ASP A 49 -37.54 -20.44 -12.35
N CYS A 50 -38.32 -19.50 -11.81
CA CYS A 50 -37.86 -18.60 -10.78
C CYS A 50 -37.68 -19.28 -9.43
N VAL A 51 -36.51 -19.14 -8.82
CA VAL A 51 -36.19 -19.72 -7.50
C VAL A 51 -36.22 -18.66 -6.41
N GLU A 52 -36.69 -19.04 -5.20
CA GLU A 52 -36.71 -18.14 -4.05
C GLU A 52 -35.29 -17.67 -3.68
N GLY A 53 -35.13 -16.36 -3.50
CA GLY A 53 -33.86 -15.72 -3.13
C GLY A 53 -33.06 -15.20 -4.34
N GLU A 54 -33.39 -15.63 -5.55
CA GLU A 54 -32.75 -15.22 -6.81
C GLU A 54 -33.22 -13.84 -7.25
N THR A 55 -32.32 -13.07 -7.89
CA THR A 55 -32.66 -11.79 -8.53
C THR A 55 -32.67 -12.04 -10.05
N VAL A 56 -33.83 -11.84 -10.69
CA VAL A 56 -34.06 -12.24 -12.07
C VAL A 56 -34.77 -11.15 -12.89
N CYS A 57 -34.62 -11.25 -14.20
CA CYS A 57 -35.37 -10.49 -15.17
C CYS A 57 -36.50 -11.36 -15.73
N VAL A 58 -37.74 -10.89 -15.67
CA VAL A 58 -38.94 -11.65 -16.13
C VAL A 58 -39.76 -10.80 -17.09
N SER A 59 -40.10 -11.33 -18.25
CA SER A 59 -41.07 -10.69 -19.17
C SER A 59 -42.49 -11.10 -18.76
N ILE A 60 -43.37 -10.13 -18.55
CA ILE A 60 -44.71 -10.39 -18.01
C ILE A 60 -45.81 -9.64 -18.73
N THR A 61 -47.02 -10.16 -18.63
CA THR A 61 -48.24 -9.43 -18.94
C THR A 61 -49.00 -9.10 -17.67
N VAL A 62 -49.51 -7.91 -17.55
CA VAL A 62 -50.30 -7.44 -16.38
C VAL A 62 -51.64 -8.16 -16.41
N PHE A 63 -51.84 -9.07 -15.40
CA PHE A 63 -53.06 -9.84 -15.28
C PHE A 63 -54.15 -9.14 -14.49
N SER A 64 -53.80 -8.42 -13.43
CA SER A 64 -54.78 -7.68 -12.61
C SER A 64 -54.42 -6.20 -12.44
N PRO A 65 -55.38 -5.31 -12.23
CA PRO A 65 -55.10 -3.93 -11.89
C PRO A 65 -54.38 -3.83 -10.54
N VAL A 66 -53.62 -2.75 -10.34
CA VAL A 66 -52.92 -2.50 -9.09
C VAL A 66 -53.96 -2.23 -7.95
N ARG A 67 -53.89 -3.00 -6.89
CA ARG A 67 -54.71 -2.81 -5.67
C ARG A 67 -53.86 -2.16 -4.60
N GLU A 68 -54.39 -1.10 -3.96
CA GLU A 68 -53.77 -0.38 -2.86
C GLU A 68 -54.46 -0.71 -1.56
N THR A 69 -53.67 -1.07 -0.54
CA THR A 69 -54.13 -1.35 0.81
C THR A 69 -53.32 -0.53 1.79
N ARG A 70 -53.96 0.27 2.64
CA ARG A 70 -53.36 0.98 3.76
C ARG A 70 -53.39 0.11 5.01
N VAL A 71 -52.19 -0.33 5.45
CA VAL A 71 -52.07 -1.23 6.63
C VAL A 71 -51.88 -0.42 7.92
N ARG A 72 -51.23 0.74 7.87
CA ARG A 72 -51.02 1.70 8.99
C ARG A 72 -51.00 3.15 8.46
N ARG A 73 -51.02 4.12 9.39
CA ARG A 73 -51.11 5.57 9.05
C ARG A 73 -50.03 6.01 8.02
N ASN A 74 -48.84 5.31 7.96
CA ASN A 74 -47.73 5.61 7.05
C ASN A 74 -47.32 4.43 6.16
N MET A 75 -48.12 3.35 6.03
CA MET A 75 -47.72 2.19 5.24
C MET A 75 -48.79 1.90 4.17
N LEU A 76 -48.45 2.24 2.92
CA LEU A 76 -49.23 1.91 1.71
C LEU A 76 -48.59 0.68 1.05
N ILE A 77 -49.38 -0.35 0.82
CA ILE A 77 -48.94 -1.54 0.06
C ILE A 77 -49.74 -1.56 -1.25
N SER A 78 -49.04 -1.56 -2.37
CA SER A 78 -49.61 -1.72 -3.69
C SER A 78 -49.28 -3.11 -4.21
N THR A 79 -50.27 -3.90 -4.63
CA THR A 79 -50.10 -5.24 -5.14
C THR A 79 -50.69 -5.38 -6.53
N MET A 80 -50.03 -6.18 -7.34
CA MET A 80 -50.45 -6.52 -8.73
C MET A 80 -50.11 -7.97 -9.02
N ILE A 81 -50.97 -8.62 -9.77
CA ILE A 81 -50.71 -9.99 -10.28
C ILE A 81 -50.30 -9.87 -11.73
N VAL A 82 -49.20 -10.51 -12.06
CA VAL A 82 -48.64 -10.59 -13.42
C VAL A 82 -48.48 -12.05 -13.82
N SER A 83 -48.48 -12.34 -15.12
CA SER A 83 -48.31 -13.69 -15.65
C SER A 83 -47.44 -13.66 -16.90
N ASP A 84 -46.84 -14.80 -17.17
CA ASP A 84 -46.31 -15.18 -18.48
C ASP A 84 -47.03 -16.48 -18.94
N GLU A 85 -46.49 -17.17 -19.95
CA GLU A 85 -47.03 -18.43 -20.43
C GLU A 85 -46.80 -19.59 -19.45
N SER A 86 -45.88 -19.46 -18.52
CA SER A 86 -45.39 -20.50 -17.60
C SER A 86 -46.04 -20.43 -16.22
N GLY A 87 -46.45 -19.22 -15.76
CA GLY A 87 -46.92 -19.08 -14.39
C GLY A 87 -47.45 -17.70 -14.03
N VAL A 88 -47.65 -17.51 -12.70
CA VAL A 88 -48.20 -16.27 -12.11
C VAL A 88 -47.26 -15.79 -11.00
N LEU A 89 -46.99 -14.49 -10.98
CA LEU A 89 -46.14 -13.84 -10.00
C LEU A 89 -46.89 -12.66 -9.31
N ASN A 90 -46.78 -12.56 -8.01
CA ASN A 90 -47.26 -11.38 -7.29
C ASN A 90 -46.18 -10.29 -7.28
N VAL A 91 -46.56 -9.06 -7.56
CA VAL A 91 -45.66 -7.91 -7.47
C VAL A 91 -46.13 -6.97 -6.38
N VAL A 92 -45.26 -6.57 -5.48
CA VAL A 92 -45.58 -5.76 -4.30
C VAL A 92 -44.69 -4.55 -4.22
N TRP A 93 -45.28 -3.39 -3.97
CA TRP A 93 -44.58 -2.15 -3.71
C TRP A 93 -44.96 -1.59 -2.34
N TYR A 94 -43.99 -1.12 -1.61
CA TYR A 94 -44.18 -0.43 -0.34
C TYR A 94 -44.01 1.09 -0.49
N ASN A 95 -44.99 1.86 -0.01
CA ASN A 95 -44.99 3.33 0.03
C ASN A 95 -44.79 4.03 -1.33
N ASN A 96 -45.14 3.37 -2.44
CA ASN A 96 -45.06 3.96 -3.80
C ASN A 96 -46.45 4.36 -4.31
N ARG A 97 -46.75 5.65 -4.29
CA ARG A 97 -48.05 6.22 -4.71
C ARG A 97 -48.20 6.30 -6.22
N TYR A 98 -47.16 6.14 -6.99
CA TYR A 98 -47.16 6.33 -8.46
C TYR A 98 -47.55 5.05 -9.22
N VAL A 99 -47.45 3.90 -8.60
CA VAL A 99 -47.63 2.59 -9.23
C VAL A 99 -49.05 2.39 -9.75
N LYS A 100 -50.08 2.95 -9.05
CA LYS A 100 -51.48 2.73 -9.37
C LYS A 100 -51.87 3.15 -10.82
N ASN A 101 -51.27 4.22 -11.31
CA ASN A 101 -51.56 4.77 -12.62
C ASN A 101 -50.57 4.36 -13.70
N GLN A 102 -49.55 3.53 -13.36
CA GLN A 102 -48.46 3.15 -14.25
C GLN A 102 -48.83 1.95 -15.12
N PHE A 103 -49.62 1.02 -14.59
CA PHE A 103 -49.87 -0.30 -15.21
C PHE A 103 -51.33 -0.43 -15.65
N LYS A 104 -51.57 -0.94 -16.86
CA LYS A 104 -52.87 -1.31 -17.37
C LYS A 104 -52.92 -2.79 -17.63
N THR A 105 -54.07 -3.44 -17.34
CA THR A 105 -54.28 -4.87 -17.63
C THR A 105 -54.07 -5.14 -19.11
N GLY A 106 -53.30 -6.18 -19.43
CA GLY A 106 -52.96 -6.55 -20.80
C GLY A 106 -51.67 -5.94 -21.33
N ASP A 107 -51.10 -4.91 -20.67
CA ASP A 107 -49.81 -4.37 -21.06
C ASP A 107 -48.66 -5.30 -20.72
N LYS A 108 -47.62 -5.30 -21.53
CA LYS A 108 -46.42 -6.10 -21.35
C LYS A 108 -45.29 -5.27 -20.73
N TYR A 109 -44.62 -5.83 -19.72
CA TYR A 109 -43.49 -5.22 -19.01
C TYR A 109 -42.36 -6.24 -18.83
N VAL A 110 -41.16 -5.72 -18.65
CA VAL A 110 -40.01 -6.46 -18.14
C VAL A 110 -39.78 -6.02 -16.72
N LEU A 111 -39.78 -6.97 -15.78
CA LEU A 111 -39.52 -6.78 -14.37
C LEU A 111 -38.13 -7.29 -14.02
N TYR A 112 -37.41 -6.55 -13.19
CA TYR A 112 -36.16 -7.01 -12.58
C TYR A 112 -36.21 -6.83 -11.07
N GLY A 113 -36.01 -7.92 -10.32
CA GLY A 113 -36.07 -7.88 -8.86
C GLY A 113 -35.80 -9.23 -8.21
N LYS A 114 -35.71 -9.20 -6.89
CA LYS A 114 -35.50 -10.41 -6.09
C LYS A 114 -36.82 -11.16 -5.92
N VAL A 115 -36.81 -12.45 -6.24
CA VAL A 115 -37.96 -13.35 -6.03
C VAL A 115 -37.96 -13.81 -4.59
N THR A 116 -39.09 -13.72 -3.94
CA THR A 116 -39.36 -14.21 -2.58
C THR A 116 -40.59 -15.11 -2.59
N LYS A 117 -40.81 -15.86 -1.54
CA LYS A 117 -42.00 -16.72 -1.41
C LYS A 117 -42.83 -16.25 -0.20
N ASN A 118 -44.07 -15.88 -0.44
CA ASN A 118 -44.99 -15.46 0.61
C ASN A 118 -46.22 -16.35 0.59
N ARG A 119 -46.48 -17.07 1.69
CA ARG A 119 -47.58 -18.05 1.80
C ARG A 119 -47.67 -19.05 0.67
N GLY A 120 -46.49 -19.53 0.20
CA GLY A 120 -46.39 -20.49 -0.90
C GLY A 120 -46.51 -19.92 -2.33
N LYS A 121 -46.69 -18.61 -2.49
CA LYS A 121 -46.73 -17.93 -3.78
C LYS A 121 -45.47 -17.15 -4.05
N LEU A 122 -44.99 -17.14 -5.28
CA LEU A 122 -43.85 -16.31 -5.72
C LEU A 122 -44.26 -14.84 -5.69
N GLU A 123 -43.38 -14.05 -5.14
CA GLU A 123 -43.56 -12.60 -4.98
C GLU A 123 -42.28 -11.85 -5.34
N MET A 124 -42.41 -10.72 -6.01
CA MET A 124 -41.29 -9.80 -6.30
C MET A 124 -41.56 -8.45 -5.65
N VAL A 125 -40.63 -8.01 -4.81
CA VAL A 125 -40.81 -6.81 -3.98
C VAL A 125 -40.03 -5.63 -4.58
N ASN A 126 -40.75 -4.51 -4.81
CA ASN A 126 -40.21 -3.27 -5.38
C ASN A 126 -39.33 -3.49 -6.64
N PRO A 127 -39.77 -4.25 -7.64
CA PRO A 127 -38.98 -4.48 -8.85
C PRO A 127 -38.77 -3.20 -9.65
N VAL A 128 -37.70 -3.18 -10.45
CA VAL A 128 -37.55 -2.25 -11.57
C VAL A 128 -38.50 -2.74 -12.67
N CYS A 129 -39.35 -1.83 -13.19
CA CYS A 129 -40.36 -2.15 -14.19
C CYS A 129 -40.18 -1.24 -15.39
N GLU A 130 -40.06 -1.82 -16.59
CA GLU A 130 -40.00 -1.07 -17.86
C GLU A 130 -40.96 -1.72 -18.87
N GLN A 131 -41.61 -0.88 -19.69
CA GLN A 131 -42.50 -1.38 -20.71
C GLN A 131 -41.72 -2.12 -21.80
N GLU A 132 -42.21 -3.27 -22.24
CA GLU A 132 -41.60 -4.05 -23.30
C GLU A 132 -41.43 -3.21 -24.59
N GLY A 133 -40.24 -3.26 -25.19
CA GLY A 133 -39.86 -2.44 -26.35
C GLY A 133 -39.41 -1.01 -26.03
N LYS A 134 -39.40 -0.63 -24.73
CA LYS A 134 -38.87 0.67 -24.25
C LYS A 134 -37.88 0.51 -23.11
N GLU A 135 -37.23 -0.65 -23.04
CA GLU A 135 -36.29 -0.99 -22.00
C GLU A 135 -35.02 -0.11 -22.08
N ARG A 136 -34.69 0.53 -20.98
CA ARG A 136 -33.45 1.32 -20.82
C ARG A 136 -32.43 0.56 -20.00
N PHE A 137 -32.89 -0.09 -18.91
CA PHE A 137 -32.04 -0.72 -17.89
C PHE A 137 -32.44 -2.18 -17.60
N THR A 138 -33.54 -2.69 -18.12
CA THR A 138 -33.89 -4.12 -18.11
C THR A 138 -33.44 -4.78 -19.42
N GLY A 139 -33.06 -6.06 -19.37
CA GLY A 139 -32.53 -6.77 -20.53
C GLY A 139 -31.12 -6.32 -21.00
N LYS A 140 -30.37 -5.66 -20.14
CA LYS A 140 -29.00 -5.14 -20.40
C LYS A 140 -28.09 -5.32 -19.22
N ILE A 141 -26.79 -5.19 -19.44
CA ILE A 141 -25.81 -5.05 -18.35
C ILE A 141 -25.85 -3.60 -17.86
N VAL A 142 -26.09 -3.41 -16.56
CA VAL A 142 -26.36 -2.10 -15.94
C VAL A 142 -25.29 -1.74 -14.93
N PRO A 143 -24.69 -0.53 -15.02
CA PRO A 143 -23.65 -0.10 -14.09
C PRO A 143 -24.22 0.24 -12.70
N LEU A 144 -23.49 -0.16 -11.66
CA LEU A 144 -23.73 0.23 -10.27
C LEU A 144 -22.66 1.21 -9.79
N TYR A 145 -23.05 2.43 -9.50
CA TYR A 145 -22.15 3.49 -9.04
C TYR A 145 -22.12 3.59 -7.51
N PRO A 146 -21.00 4.03 -6.93
CA PRO A 146 -20.96 4.42 -5.52
C PRO A 146 -21.93 5.58 -5.26
N LEU A 147 -22.83 5.42 -4.28
CA LEU A 147 -23.87 6.42 -3.97
C LEU A 147 -23.44 7.37 -2.82
N THR A 148 -24.12 8.51 -2.74
CA THR A 148 -24.14 9.40 -1.58
C THR A 148 -25.60 9.75 -1.25
N SER A 149 -25.84 10.23 -0.04
CA SER A 149 -27.19 10.63 0.39
C SER A 149 -27.82 11.64 -0.60
N GLY A 150 -28.99 11.29 -1.13
CA GLY A 150 -29.72 12.09 -2.10
C GLY A 150 -29.48 11.75 -3.58
N LEU A 151 -28.45 10.98 -3.93
CA LEU A 151 -28.24 10.43 -5.28
C LEU A 151 -28.72 8.98 -5.34
N THR A 152 -29.50 8.64 -6.38
CA THR A 152 -29.94 7.27 -6.65
C THR A 152 -29.27 6.70 -7.87
N GLN A 153 -29.18 5.35 -7.99
CA GLN A 153 -28.65 4.68 -9.17
C GLN A 153 -29.30 5.18 -10.46
N LYS A 154 -30.64 5.31 -10.45
CA LYS A 154 -31.41 5.77 -11.60
C LYS A 154 -31.01 7.18 -12.07
N ILE A 155 -30.73 8.10 -11.13
CA ILE A 155 -30.25 9.47 -11.46
C ILE A 155 -28.86 9.39 -12.10
N LEU A 156 -27.92 8.66 -11.48
CA LEU A 156 -26.56 8.51 -12.00
C LEU A 156 -26.55 7.86 -13.38
N GLN A 157 -27.21 6.71 -13.53
CA GLN A 157 -27.30 5.99 -14.81
C GLN A 157 -27.88 6.85 -15.92
N SER A 158 -29.01 7.54 -15.66
CA SER A 158 -29.63 8.39 -16.68
C SER A 158 -28.82 9.64 -17.01
N THR A 159 -28.10 10.21 -16.03
CA THR A 159 -27.23 11.36 -16.26
C THR A 159 -25.98 10.95 -17.03
N MET A 160 -25.42 9.79 -16.74
CA MET A 160 -24.27 9.21 -17.47
C MET A 160 -24.63 8.90 -18.94
N GLU A 161 -25.79 8.28 -19.18
CA GLU A 161 -26.24 8.01 -20.54
C GLU A 161 -26.40 9.32 -21.37
N LEU A 162 -26.91 10.36 -20.75
CA LEU A 162 -27.00 11.68 -21.38
C LEU A 162 -25.62 12.31 -21.62
N ALA A 163 -24.72 12.20 -20.66
CA ALA A 163 -23.36 12.73 -20.78
C ALA A 163 -22.61 12.10 -21.97
N ILE A 164 -22.66 10.78 -22.09
CA ILE A 164 -22.01 10.06 -23.22
C ILE A 164 -22.62 10.50 -24.55
N LYS A 165 -23.96 10.68 -24.64
CA LYS A 165 -24.63 11.15 -25.86
C LYS A 165 -24.30 12.60 -26.20
N GLU A 166 -24.24 13.50 -25.21
CA GLU A 166 -23.99 14.94 -25.44
C GLU A 166 -22.55 15.26 -25.79
N VAL A 167 -21.59 14.52 -25.20
CA VAL A 167 -20.17 14.72 -25.50
C VAL A 167 -19.83 14.26 -26.92
N GLY A 168 -20.56 13.28 -27.44
CA GLY A 168 -20.33 12.72 -28.76
C GLY A 168 -18.98 12.06 -28.90
N ARG A 169 -18.21 12.39 -29.95
CA ARG A 169 -16.88 11.80 -30.19
C ARG A 169 -15.82 12.55 -29.40
N MET A 170 -15.17 11.85 -28.48
CA MET A 170 -13.99 12.33 -27.74
C MET A 170 -12.73 12.12 -28.55
N GLU A 171 -11.80 13.06 -28.42
CA GLU A 171 -10.52 12.98 -29.07
C GLU A 171 -9.62 11.94 -28.40
N GLU A 172 -9.08 10.99 -29.20
CA GLU A 172 -8.13 10.00 -28.73
C GLU A 172 -6.75 10.65 -28.48
N TYR A 173 -6.15 10.41 -27.35
CA TYR A 173 -4.88 11.04 -26.97
C TYR A 173 -3.76 10.01 -26.70
N ILE A 174 -4.05 8.70 -26.66
CA ILE A 174 -3.01 7.67 -26.69
C ILE A 174 -2.66 7.43 -28.16
N PRO A 175 -1.40 7.64 -28.58
CA PRO A 175 -0.99 7.47 -29.96
C PRO A 175 -1.30 6.08 -30.51
N SER A 176 -1.63 6.00 -31.81
CA SER A 176 -2.05 4.75 -32.46
C SER A 176 -1.00 3.65 -32.38
N ASP A 177 0.29 4.01 -32.52
CA ASP A 177 1.42 3.06 -32.42
C ASP A 177 1.54 2.41 -31.02
N ILE A 178 1.16 3.15 -29.98
CA ILE A 178 1.10 2.61 -28.61
C ILE A 178 -0.12 1.70 -28.46
N ARG A 179 -1.29 2.16 -28.92
CA ARG A 179 -2.52 1.37 -28.84
C ARG A 179 -2.44 0.03 -29.60
N GLU A 180 -1.89 0.08 -30.81
CA GLU A 180 -1.70 -1.12 -31.66
C GLU A 180 -0.71 -2.10 -31.01
N LYS A 181 0.43 -1.61 -30.53
CA LYS A 181 1.45 -2.44 -29.89
C LYS A 181 0.93 -3.19 -28.65
N TYR A 182 0.13 -2.53 -27.82
CA TYR A 182 -0.37 -3.09 -26.56
C TYR A 182 -1.83 -3.53 -26.63
N HIS A 183 -2.42 -3.57 -27.83
CA HIS A 183 -3.82 -3.99 -28.07
C HIS A 183 -4.84 -3.18 -27.24
N ILE A 184 -4.62 -1.90 -27.07
CA ILE A 184 -5.47 -1.01 -26.28
C ILE A 184 -6.62 -0.46 -27.13
N ALA A 185 -7.85 -0.59 -26.63
CA ALA A 185 -9.06 -0.12 -27.31
C ALA A 185 -9.08 1.41 -27.51
N GLU A 186 -9.86 1.85 -28.48
CA GLU A 186 -10.12 3.26 -28.75
C GLU A 186 -11.00 3.88 -27.66
N LEU A 187 -10.75 5.18 -27.35
CA LEU A 187 -11.36 5.87 -26.20
C LEU A 187 -12.90 5.85 -26.23
N ASN A 188 -13.54 6.10 -27.39
CA ASN A 188 -15.00 6.18 -27.44
C ASN A 188 -15.66 4.82 -27.29
N PHE A 189 -15.03 3.75 -27.83
CA PHE A 189 -15.46 2.38 -27.57
C PHE A 189 -15.37 2.06 -26.07
N ALA A 190 -14.22 2.37 -25.46
CA ALA A 190 -13.99 2.09 -24.04
C ALA A 190 -14.93 2.88 -23.14
N MET A 191 -15.16 4.19 -23.44
CA MET A 191 -16.03 5.06 -22.66
C MET A 191 -17.49 4.57 -22.67
N LYS A 192 -17.99 4.11 -23.81
CA LYS A 192 -19.32 3.50 -23.91
C LYS A 192 -19.40 2.21 -23.09
N ASN A 193 -18.43 1.30 -23.27
CA ASN A 193 -18.50 -0.05 -22.74
C ASN A 193 -18.07 -0.18 -21.26
N ILE A 194 -17.36 0.80 -20.70
CA ILE A 194 -17.08 0.81 -19.25
C ILE A 194 -18.36 1.13 -18.45
N HIS A 195 -19.27 1.93 -19.00
CA HIS A 195 -20.52 2.31 -18.37
C HIS A 195 -21.70 1.44 -18.79
N PHE A 196 -21.88 1.23 -20.09
CA PHE A 196 -23.01 0.47 -20.68
C PHE A 196 -22.49 -0.57 -21.67
N PRO A 197 -21.87 -1.66 -21.17
CA PRO A 197 -21.28 -2.67 -22.02
C PRO A 197 -22.36 -3.49 -22.74
N GLU A 198 -22.05 -3.91 -23.96
CA GLU A 198 -22.89 -4.83 -24.72
C GLU A 198 -22.81 -6.27 -24.17
N ASN A 199 -21.64 -6.64 -23.68
CA ASN A 199 -21.35 -7.91 -23.00
C ASN A 199 -20.12 -7.73 -22.07
N PHE A 200 -19.82 -8.72 -21.23
CA PHE A 200 -18.69 -8.65 -20.31
C PHE A 200 -17.32 -8.67 -20.99
N GLU A 201 -17.20 -9.19 -22.19
CA GLU A 201 -15.97 -9.12 -22.98
C GLU A 201 -15.66 -7.67 -23.36
N SER A 202 -16.64 -6.94 -23.90
CA SER A 202 -16.53 -5.51 -24.21
C SER A 202 -16.23 -4.65 -22.97
N TYR A 203 -16.80 -5.04 -21.81
CA TYR A 203 -16.47 -4.41 -20.53
C TYR A 203 -15.01 -4.62 -20.15
N ASN A 204 -14.50 -5.86 -20.26
CA ASN A 204 -13.11 -6.16 -19.91
C ASN A 204 -12.12 -5.39 -20.80
N ILE A 205 -12.37 -5.37 -22.10
CA ILE A 205 -11.56 -4.58 -23.06
C ILE A 205 -11.58 -3.09 -22.70
N ALA A 206 -12.74 -2.54 -22.33
CA ALA A 206 -12.87 -1.16 -21.93
C ALA A 206 -12.15 -0.88 -20.59
N ARG A 207 -12.23 -1.80 -19.62
CA ARG A 207 -11.53 -1.72 -18.34
C ARG A 207 -10.01 -1.73 -18.53
N GLU A 208 -9.48 -2.65 -19.33
CA GLU A 208 -8.05 -2.71 -19.65
C GLU A 208 -7.54 -1.40 -20.23
N ARG A 209 -8.32 -0.76 -21.12
CA ARG A 209 -7.98 0.56 -21.68
C ARG A 209 -7.84 1.61 -20.60
N PHE A 210 -8.79 1.74 -19.67
CA PHE A 210 -8.74 2.77 -18.64
C PHE A 210 -7.70 2.47 -17.55
N VAL A 211 -7.48 1.20 -17.21
CA VAL A 211 -6.39 0.78 -16.33
C VAL A 211 -5.04 1.13 -16.94
N PHE A 212 -4.82 0.79 -18.22
CA PHE A 212 -3.58 1.13 -18.92
C PHE A 212 -3.37 2.65 -18.98
N GLU A 213 -4.41 3.41 -19.29
CA GLU A 213 -4.37 4.87 -19.33
C GLU A 213 -3.97 5.47 -17.99
N GLU A 214 -4.65 5.08 -16.90
CA GLU A 214 -4.41 5.60 -15.57
C GLU A 214 -2.96 5.32 -15.13
N LEU A 215 -2.48 4.11 -15.34
CA LEU A 215 -1.12 3.71 -15.01
C LEU A 215 -0.07 4.37 -15.91
N LEU A 216 -0.34 4.53 -17.21
CA LEU A 216 0.57 5.22 -18.14
C LEU A 216 0.73 6.69 -17.76
N VAL A 217 -0.37 7.39 -17.54
CA VAL A 217 -0.36 8.82 -17.17
C VAL A 217 0.36 9.03 -15.84
N LEU A 218 0.14 8.15 -14.86
CA LEU A 218 0.88 8.16 -13.60
C LEU A 218 2.39 7.98 -13.81
N GLN A 219 2.80 6.99 -14.63
CA GLN A 219 4.23 6.75 -14.92
C GLN A 219 4.88 7.95 -15.60
N LEU A 220 4.20 8.60 -16.54
CA LEU A 220 4.69 9.80 -17.21
C LEU A 220 4.82 10.98 -16.24
N ALA A 221 3.85 11.18 -15.35
CA ALA A 221 3.90 12.21 -14.32
C ALA A 221 5.06 12.02 -13.35
N LEU A 222 5.28 10.79 -12.88
CA LEU A 222 6.39 10.43 -12.00
C LEU A 222 7.75 10.57 -12.69
N SER A 223 7.85 10.17 -13.97
CA SER A 223 9.08 10.33 -14.76
C SER A 223 9.45 11.79 -14.95
N GLY A 224 8.47 12.67 -15.19
CA GLY A 224 8.70 14.11 -15.27
C GLY A 224 9.26 14.72 -13.98
N ARG A 225 8.78 14.26 -12.81
CA ARG A 225 9.35 14.65 -11.49
C ARG A 225 10.78 14.14 -11.31
N LYS A 226 11.04 12.90 -11.71
CA LYS A 226 12.38 12.31 -11.64
C LYS A 226 13.41 13.12 -12.44
N ASP A 227 13.04 13.57 -13.62
CA ASP A 227 13.92 14.36 -14.50
C ASP A 227 14.29 15.71 -13.85
N ILE A 228 13.38 16.36 -13.15
CA ILE A 228 13.68 17.60 -12.42
C ILE A 228 14.71 17.32 -11.30
N ASN A 229 14.60 16.20 -10.60
CA ASN A 229 15.49 15.84 -9.50
C ASN A 229 16.84 15.27 -9.97
N THR A 230 16.89 14.56 -11.11
CA THR A 230 18.12 13.95 -11.64
C THR A 230 18.86 14.82 -12.65
N SER A 231 18.31 15.97 -13.05
CA SER A 231 19.02 16.94 -13.90
C SER A 231 20.10 17.75 -13.16
N GLN A 232 20.17 17.59 -11.83
CA GLN A 232 21.22 18.24 -11.03
C GLN A 232 22.54 17.49 -11.21
N ASP A 233 23.61 18.23 -11.46
CA ASP A 233 24.96 17.69 -11.52
C ASP A 233 25.32 17.10 -10.14
N GLY A 234 25.71 15.83 -10.15
CA GLY A 234 26.14 15.11 -8.94
C GLY A 234 27.66 15.11 -8.80
N ILE A 235 28.12 14.84 -7.61
CA ILE A 235 29.55 14.68 -7.33
C ILE A 235 30.04 13.40 -7.99
N VAL A 236 31.14 13.45 -8.77
CA VAL A 236 31.68 12.29 -9.47
C VAL A 236 32.69 11.57 -8.57
N PHE A 237 32.46 10.26 -8.31
CA PHE A 237 33.48 9.42 -7.70
C PHE A 237 34.38 8.84 -8.79
N GLU A 238 35.60 9.38 -8.89
CA GLU A 238 36.56 9.00 -9.92
C GLU A 238 37.05 7.58 -9.75
N ASP A 239 37.44 7.20 -8.52
CA ASP A 239 37.88 5.85 -8.20
C ASP A 239 36.80 5.04 -7.48
N ILE A 240 36.06 4.27 -8.28
CA ILE A 240 35.09 3.30 -7.75
C ILE A 240 35.71 1.93 -7.45
N ASN A 241 36.94 1.67 -7.92
CA ASN A 241 37.60 0.37 -7.74
C ASN A 241 38.18 0.20 -6.33
N CYS A 242 38.40 1.31 -5.61
CA CYS A 242 38.82 1.28 -4.21
C CYS A 242 37.89 0.45 -3.31
N VAL A 243 36.62 0.23 -3.73
CA VAL A 243 35.67 -0.64 -3.02
C VAL A 243 36.17 -2.07 -2.85
N HIS A 244 37.01 -2.58 -3.74
CA HIS A 244 37.57 -3.93 -3.65
C HIS A 244 38.44 -4.11 -2.40
N GLU A 245 39.20 -3.09 -2.01
CA GLU A 245 39.99 -3.13 -0.76
C GLU A 245 39.09 -3.34 0.46
N PHE A 246 37.92 -2.72 0.47
CA PHE A 246 36.94 -2.87 1.55
C PHE A 246 36.27 -4.25 1.51
N THR A 247 35.77 -4.68 0.34
CA THR A 247 35.01 -5.94 0.21
C THR A 247 35.85 -7.17 0.47
N ASP A 248 37.15 -7.14 0.12
CA ASP A 248 38.08 -8.25 0.33
C ASP A 248 38.50 -8.40 1.81
N ASN A 249 38.42 -7.30 2.58
CA ASN A 249 38.72 -7.27 4.01
C ASN A 249 37.49 -7.57 4.92
N LEU A 250 36.27 -7.71 4.33
CA LEU A 250 35.10 -8.09 5.12
C LEU A 250 35.24 -9.53 5.68
N PRO A 251 34.75 -9.82 6.90
CA PRO A 251 34.79 -11.16 7.50
C PRO A 251 33.85 -12.17 6.81
N PHE A 252 33.16 -11.76 5.75
CA PHE A 252 32.23 -12.55 4.94
C PHE A 252 32.24 -12.10 3.49
N SER A 253 31.85 -12.98 2.59
CA SER A 253 31.67 -12.63 1.17
C SER A 253 30.28 -12.06 0.91
N LEU A 254 30.21 -11.01 0.10
CA LEU A 254 28.92 -10.46 -0.36
C LEU A 254 28.19 -11.44 -1.27
N THR A 255 26.86 -11.52 -1.14
CA THR A 255 26.00 -12.30 -2.05
C THR A 255 25.97 -11.67 -3.43
N ASN A 256 25.45 -12.41 -4.43
CA ASN A 256 25.35 -11.90 -5.79
C ASN A 256 24.39 -10.70 -5.87
N ALA A 257 23.27 -10.73 -5.14
CA ALA A 257 22.33 -9.62 -5.06
C ALA A 257 22.96 -8.36 -4.42
N GLN A 258 23.78 -8.54 -3.37
CA GLN A 258 24.53 -7.44 -2.73
C GLN A 258 25.58 -6.84 -3.69
N LYS A 259 26.35 -7.67 -4.38
CA LYS A 259 27.33 -7.23 -5.39
C LYS A 259 26.67 -6.48 -6.53
N LYS A 260 25.54 -6.99 -7.04
CA LYS A 260 24.76 -6.32 -8.09
C LYS A 260 24.30 -4.95 -7.63
N THR A 261 23.69 -4.86 -6.44
CA THR A 261 23.19 -3.60 -5.86
C THR A 261 24.33 -2.59 -5.66
N LEU A 262 25.47 -3.05 -5.15
CA LEU A 262 26.67 -2.21 -4.98
C LEU A 262 27.16 -1.65 -6.33
N ASN A 263 27.26 -2.51 -7.35
CA ASN A 263 27.67 -2.08 -8.69
C ASN A 263 26.70 -1.05 -9.30
N GLU A 264 25.39 -1.19 -9.06
CA GLU A 264 24.39 -0.20 -9.48
C GLU A 264 24.63 1.16 -8.80
N ILE A 265 24.88 1.18 -7.47
CA ILE A 265 25.21 2.38 -6.71
C ILE A 265 26.48 3.05 -7.23
N LEU A 266 27.55 2.29 -7.38
CA LEU A 266 28.83 2.81 -7.83
C LEU A 266 28.79 3.36 -9.26
N LYS A 267 28.02 2.71 -10.14
CA LYS A 267 27.78 3.21 -11.50
C LYS A 267 27.06 4.57 -11.49
N ASP A 268 26.08 4.72 -10.62
CA ASP A 268 25.37 6.00 -10.47
C ASP A 268 26.30 7.09 -9.94
N CYS A 269 27.10 6.81 -8.89
CA CYS A 269 28.06 7.76 -8.34
C CYS A 269 29.15 8.20 -9.34
N LYS A 270 29.46 7.36 -10.33
CA LYS A 270 30.38 7.68 -11.41
C LYS A 270 29.75 8.45 -12.56
N SER A 271 28.42 8.49 -12.65
CA SER A 271 27.69 9.01 -13.83
C SER A 271 27.72 10.53 -14.01
N GLY A 272 28.15 11.29 -13.00
CA GLY A 272 28.06 12.75 -12.95
C GLY A 272 26.66 13.29 -12.67
N LYS A 273 25.70 12.43 -12.35
CA LYS A 273 24.34 12.81 -11.93
C LYS A 273 24.11 12.47 -10.47
N MET A 274 23.33 13.28 -9.79
CA MET A 274 22.94 13.00 -8.39
C MET A 274 22.20 11.65 -8.32
N MET A 275 22.75 10.68 -7.57
CA MET A 275 22.07 9.41 -7.30
C MET A 275 20.97 9.61 -6.28
N ASN A 276 19.78 9.08 -6.55
CA ASN A 276 18.69 8.97 -5.60
C ASN A 276 18.13 7.55 -5.68
N ARG A 277 18.61 6.65 -4.80
CA ARG A 277 18.39 5.20 -4.92
C ARG A 277 17.81 4.59 -3.65
N LEU A 278 16.76 3.77 -3.80
CA LEU A 278 16.19 2.93 -2.75
C LEU A 278 16.80 1.51 -2.83
N VAL A 279 17.45 1.09 -1.76
CA VAL A 279 17.87 -0.30 -1.56
C VAL A 279 16.86 -1.02 -0.68
N GLN A 280 16.20 -1.98 -1.27
CA GLN A 280 15.17 -2.78 -0.64
C GLN A 280 15.66 -4.19 -0.39
N GLY A 281 15.35 -4.74 0.76
CA GLY A 281 15.72 -6.13 1.10
C GLY A 281 15.16 -6.53 2.44
N ASP A 282 15.02 -7.82 2.65
CA ASP A 282 14.49 -8.37 3.89
C ASP A 282 15.33 -8.01 5.12
N VAL A 283 14.77 -8.19 6.32
CA VAL A 283 15.49 -7.99 7.57
C VAL A 283 16.70 -8.92 7.61
N GLY A 284 17.90 -8.34 7.77
CA GLY A 284 19.16 -9.08 7.78
C GLY A 284 19.66 -9.54 6.40
N SER A 285 19.21 -8.94 5.30
CA SER A 285 19.76 -9.15 3.94
C SER A 285 21.14 -8.49 3.73
N GLY A 286 21.67 -7.77 4.74
CA GLY A 286 22.98 -7.13 4.68
C GLY A 286 23.03 -5.77 3.98
N LYS A 287 21.93 -5.02 3.97
CA LYS A 287 21.85 -3.65 3.43
C LYS A 287 22.94 -2.74 4.00
N THR A 288 23.21 -2.85 5.31
CA THR A 288 24.25 -2.05 5.99
C THR A 288 25.65 -2.30 5.43
N ALA A 289 25.98 -3.53 5.02
CA ALA A 289 27.28 -3.83 4.42
C ALA A 289 27.43 -3.18 3.02
N VAL A 290 26.35 -3.16 2.24
CA VAL A 290 26.31 -2.47 0.93
C VAL A 290 26.46 -0.96 1.12
N ALA A 291 25.75 -0.37 2.10
CA ALA A 291 25.87 1.03 2.45
C ALA A 291 27.29 1.38 2.94
N ALA A 292 27.91 0.52 3.77
CA ALA A 292 29.29 0.70 4.24
C ALA A 292 30.30 0.71 3.10
N ALA A 293 30.15 -0.19 2.11
CA ALA A 293 30.98 -0.24 0.92
C ALA A 293 30.87 1.06 0.08
N ALA A 294 29.65 1.60 -0.06
CA ALA A 294 29.42 2.86 -0.76
C ALA A 294 30.01 4.08 0.02
N ILE A 295 29.81 4.10 1.35
CA ILE A 295 30.42 5.10 2.23
C ILE A 295 31.95 5.06 2.12
N TYR A 296 32.54 3.85 2.16
CA TYR A 296 33.99 3.69 1.98
C TYR A 296 34.48 4.33 0.68
N THR A 297 33.75 4.06 -0.41
CA THR A 297 34.10 4.65 -1.72
C THR A 297 34.03 6.18 -1.70
N ALA A 298 33.01 6.77 -1.06
CA ALA A 298 32.89 8.21 -0.94
C ALA A 298 34.09 8.81 -0.18
N VAL A 299 34.47 8.21 0.95
CA VAL A 299 35.58 8.67 1.78
C VAL A 299 36.91 8.52 1.04
N LYS A 300 37.15 7.43 0.30
CA LYS A 300 38.37 7.24 -0.50
C LYS A 300 38.48 8.21 -1.67
N ASN A 301 37.35 8.78 -2.13
CA ASN A 301 37.36 9.88 -3.11
C ASN A 301 37.52 11.26 -2.45
N GLY A 302 37.77 11.35 -1.13
CA GLY A 302 38.08 12.57 -0.41
C GLY A 302 36.86 13.33 0.15
N HIS A 303 35.67 12.68 0.16
CA HIS A 303 34.42 13.30 0.57
C HIS A 303 33.91 12.75 1.92
N GLN A 304 33.06 13.53 2.59
CA GLN A 304 32.34 13.08 3.78
C GLN A 304 31.08 12.32 3.43
N ALA A 305 30.71 11.37 4.31
CA ALA A 305 29.45 10.65 4.24
C ALA A 305 28.63 10.80 5.52
N ALA A 306 27.30 10.76 5.39
CA ALA A 306 26.38 10.79 6.53
C ALA A 306 25.45 9.57 6.50
N MET A 307 25.20 8.98 7.68
CA MET A 307 24.19 7.92 7.86
C MET A 307 23.19 8.31 8.93
N MET A 308 21.93 8.43 8.53
CA MET A 308 20.82 8.80 9.41
C MET A 308 20.01 7.58 9.80
N ALA A 309 19.80 7.39 11.11
CA ALA A 309 18.98 6.36 11.70
C ALA A 309 17.77 6.94 12.44
N PRO A 310 16.63 6.24 12.52
CA PRO A 310 15.41 6.76 13.12
C PRO A 310 15.45 6.87 14.64
N THR A 311 16.35 6.14 15.31
CA THR A 311 16.50 6.13 16.77
C THR A 311 17.97 6.16 17.18
N GLU A 312 18.23 6.60 18.41
CA GLU A 312 19.60 6.67 18.96
C GLU A 312 20.24 5.30 19.08
N ILE A 313 19.47 4.28 19.48
CA ILE A 313 19.94 2.90 19.60
C ILE A 313 20.44 2.38 18.23
N LEU A 314 19.68 2.64 17.15
CA LEU A 314 20.12 2.27 15.81
C LEU A 314 21.33 3.10 15.34
N ALA A 315 21.37 4.38 15.67
CA ALA A 315 22.52 5.22 15.34
C ALA A 315 23.80 4.70 16.02
N THR A 316 23.72 4.33 17.31
CA THR A 316 24.83 3.72 18.06
C THR A 316 25.26 2.41 17.40
N GLN A 317 24.33 1.51 17.11
CA GLN A 317 24.62 0.23 16.46
C GLN A 317 25.27 0.41 15.08
N HIS A 318 24.77 1.35 14.26
CA HIS A 318 25.38 1.66 12.97
C HIS A 318 26.79 2.26 13.12
N ALA A 319 27.00 3.16 14.10
CA ALA A 319 28.30 3.75 14.36
C ALA A 319 29.33 2.68 14.77
N GLU A 320 28.96 1.77 15.67
CA GLU A 320 29.79 0.63 16.09
C GLU A 320 30.09 -0.30 14.93
N THR A 321 29.08 -0.68 14.14
CA THR A 321 29.25 -1.56 12.98
C THR A 321 30.15 -0.93 11.92
N LEU A 322 29.99 0.34 11.61
CA LEU A 322 30.84 1.05 10.65
C LEU A 322 32.26 1.23 11.20
N ALA A 323 32.43 1.54 12.50
CA ALA A 323 33.75 1.63 13.12
C ALA A 323 34.50 0.27 13.08
N GLU A 324 33.77 -0.86 13.25
CA GLU A 324 34.33 -2.19 13.11
C GLU A 324 34.73 -2.49 11.65
N PHE A 325 33.87 -2.20 10.69
CA PHE A 325 34.16 -2.40 9.27
C PHE A 325 35.31 -1.54 8.76
N PHE A 326 35.46 -0.33 9.28
CA PHE A 326 36.52 0.58 8.85
C PHE A 326 37.79 0.49 9.73
N LYS A 327 37.88 -0.50 10.61
CA LYS A 327 39.06 -0.69 11.46
C LYS A 327 40.30 -0.91 10.61
N GLY A 328 41.34 -0.11 10.82
CA GLY A 328 42.59 -0.17 10.07
C GLY A 328 42.61 0.57 8.73
N THR A 329 41.50 1.19 8.29
CA THR A 329 41.43 1.95 7.04
C THR A 329 41.79 3.44 7.19
N GLY A 330 41.89 3.93 8.43
CA GLY A 330 42.12 5.34 8.74
C GLY A 330 40.85 6.22 8.72
N ILE A 331 39.67 5.63 8.48
CA ILE A 331 38.40 6.34 8.41
C ILE A 331 37.87 6.65 9.81
N THR A 332 37.54 7.90 10.07
CA THR A 332 37.02 8.40 11.34
C THR A 332 35.49 8.46 11.33
N VAL A 333 34.84 7.64 12.19
CA VAL A 333 33.39 7.63 12.38
C VAL A 333 33.04 8.47 13.60
N VAL A 334 32.13 9.45 13.43
CA VAL A 334 31.62 10.33 14.51
C VAL A 334 30.14 10.13 14.69
N MET A 335 29.69 9.95 15.94
CA MET A 335 28.27 9.88 16.27
C MET A 335 27.72 11.23 16.68
N LEU A 336 26.46 11.53 16.25
CA LEU A 336 25.73 12.75 16.61
C LEU A 336 24.25 12.44 16.90
N THR A 337 23.86 12.50 18.18
CA THR A 337 22.49 12.22 18.64
C THR A 337 21.91 13.35 19.50
N GLY A 338 20.60 13.32 19.71
CA GLY A 338 19.89 14.31 20.51
C GLY A 338 20.25 14.31 21.98
N SER A 339 20.56 13.13 22.56
CA SER A 339 20.85 12.93 24.00
C SER A 339 22.29 13.32 24.42
N MET A 340 23.21 13.49 23.46
CA MET A 340 24.59 13.85 23.74
C MET A 340 24.70 15.15 24.53
N ARG A 341 25.70 15.21 25.42
CA ARG A 341 25.99 16.43 26.23
C ARG A 341 26.46 17.58 25.32
N ALA A 342 26.16 18.82 25.72
CA ALA A 342 26.48 20.00 24.91
C ALA A 342 27.98 20.10 24.52
N LYS A 343 28.88 19.67 25.40
CA LYS A 343 30.32 19.64 25.11
C LYS A 343 30.69 18.61 24.04
N GLU A 344 30.06 17.44 24.07
CA GLU A 344 30.29 16.37 23.11
C GLU A 344 29.71 16.75 21.73
N LYS A 345 28.53 17.37 21.71
CA LYS A 345 27.93 17.89 20.47
C LYS A 345 28.83 18.95 19.82
N ARG A 346 29.33 19.92 20.61
CA ARG A 346 30.23 20.93 20.04
C ARG A 346 31.49 20.31 19.44
N ARG A 347 32.10 19.33 20.13
CA ARG A 347 33.26 18.62 19.60
C ARG A 347 32.91 17.87 18.31
N ALA A 348 31.73 17.23 18.24
CA ALA A 348 31.28 16.58 17.03
C ALA A 348 31.07 17.59 15.87
N TYR A 349 30.48 18.76 16.15
CA TYR A 349 30.32 19.83 15.15
C TYR A 349 31.66 20.32 14.61
N ASP A 350 32.64 20.53 15.50
CA ASP A 350 33.99 20.95 15.10
C ASP A 350 34.67 19.91 14.21
N LEU A 351 34.55 18.62 14.55
CA LEU A 351 35.11 17.52 13.73
C LEU A 351 34.44 17.39 12.36
N ILE A 352 33.13 17.64 12.29
CA ILE A 352 32.35 17.60 11.03
C ILE A 352 32.74 18.79 10.14
N ALA A 353 32.76 20.02 10.72
CA ALA A 353 33.05 21.25 9.98
C ALA A 353 34.49 21.35 9.49
N THR A 354 35.44 20.72 10.19
CA THR A 354 36.85 20.69 9.80
C THR A 354 37.22 19.54 8.87
N GLY A 355 36.27 18.65 8.51
CA GLY A 355 36.51 17.48 7.65
C GLY A 355 37.32 16.36 8.31
N VAL A 356 37.56 16.41 9.65
CA VAL A 356 38.23 15.33 10.40
C VAL A 356 37.30 14.12 10.57
N ALA A 357 35.99 14.36 10.66
CA ALA A 357 34.99 13.31 10.63
C ALA A 357 34.72 12.91 9.19
N ASP A 358 35.17 11.74 8.76
CA ASP A 358 34.90 11.21 7.42
C ASP A 358 33.45 10.70 7.30
N VAL A 359 32.94 10.06 8.36
CA VAL A 359 31.60 9.50 8.42
C VAL A 359 30.85 9.98 9.65
N VAL A 360 29.66 10.52 9.45
CA VAL A 360 28.80 11.00 10.53
C VAL A 360 27.57 10.08 10.64
N VAL A 361 27.39 9.46 11.80
CA VAL A 361 26.22 8.60 12.07
C VAL A 361 25.37 9.25 13.14
N GLY A 362 24.05 9.36 12.93
CA GLY A 362 23.19 9.92 13.97
C GLY A 362 21.71 9.88 13.62
N THR A 363 20.94 10.61 14.42
CA THR A 363 19.50 10.75 14.26
C THR A 363 19.16 12.05 13.52
N HIS A 364 17.95 12.56 13.69
CA HIS A 364 17.55 13.89 13.21
C HIS A 364 18.47 15.04 13.69
N ALA A 365 19.37 14.79 14.62
CA ALA A 365 20.38 15.76 15.05
C ALA A 365 21.31 16.19 13.90
N ILE A 366 21.55 15.31 12.91
CA ILE A 366 22.41 15.59 11.75
C ILE A 366 21.84 16.71 10.86
N ILE A 367 20.52 16.82 10.77
CA ILE A 367 19.84 17.80 9.89
C ILE A 367 19.61 19.15 10.57
N GLN A 368 20.02 19.33 11.84
CA GLN A 368 19.89 20.62 12.55
C GLN A 368 20.79 21.68 11.90
N ASP A 369 20.33 22.95 11.94
CA ASP A 369 21.03 24.07 11.29
C ASP A 369 22.47 24.26 11.77
N ALA A 370 22.74 23.94 13.02
CA ALA A 370 24.07 24.04 13.64
C ALA A 370 25.10 23.03 13.09
N VAL A 371 24.70 22.06 12.30
CA VAL A 371 25.59 21.05 11.68
C VAL A 371 25.99 21.55 10.29
N GLU A 372 27.27 21.86 10.11
CA GLU A 372 27.86 22.22 8.83
C GLU A 372 28.88 21.16 8.44
N PHE A 373 28.72 20.58 7.25
CA PHE A 373 29.67 19.62 6.69
C PHE A 373 30.73 20.35 5.88
N TYR A 374 31.94 19.84 5.92
CA TYR A 374 33.05 20.37 5.10
C TYR A 374 32.81 20.03 3.62
N ASP A 375 32.52 18.77 3.31
CA ASP A 375 32.26 18.31 1.94
C ASP A 375 31.41 17.02 1.93
N LEU A 376 30.10 17.15 2.14
CA LEU A 376 29.16 16.03 2.18
C LEU A 376 28.79 15.59 0.76
N ALA A 377 29.23 14.39 0.34
CA ALA A 377 28.94 13.83 -0.98
C ALA A 377 28.03 12.60 -0.98
N PHE A 378 27.91 11.89 0.14
CA PHE A 378 27.12 10.66 0.22
C PHE A 378 26.27 10.61 1.48
N VAL A 379 24.99 10.30 1.31
CA VAL A 379 24.02 10.25 2.40
C VAL A 379 23.29 8.93 2.38
N VAL A 380 23.19 8.29 3.56
CA VAL A 380 22.40 7.07 3.77
C VAL A 380 21.27 7.38 4.75
N ALA A 381 20.04 7.05 4.38
CA ALA A 381 18.87 7.10 5.27
C ALA A 381 18.33 5.69 5.49
N ASP A 382 18.35 5.21 6.74
CA ASP A 382 17.83 3.88 7.09
C ASP A 382 16.37 3.95 7.54
N GLU A 383 15.55 2.94 7.20
CA GLU A 383 14.12 2.83 7.54
C GLU A 383 13.28 4.03 7.05
N GLN A 384 13.24 4.21 5.74
CA GLN A 384 12.60 5.34 5.03
C GLN A 384 11.20 5.72 5.53
N HIS A 385 10.36 4.73 5.88
CA HIS A 385 8.98 4.97 6.30
C HIS A 385 8.83 5.82 7.57
N ARG A 386 9.92 6.07 8.29
CA ARG A 386 9.99 6.92 9.50
C ARG A 386 10.50 8.32 9.24
N PHE A 387 10.97 8.62 8.01
CA PHE A 387 11.47 9.94 7.62
C PHE A 387 10.57 10.57 6.56
N GLY A 388 10.06 11.77 6.82
CA GLY A 388 9.29 12.55 5.87
C GLY A 388 10.14 13.05 4.69
N VAL A 389 9.48 13.41 3.58
CA VAL A 389 10.12 14.01 2.40
C VAL A 389 10.93 15.26 2.78
N GLU A 390 10.41 16.09 3.69
CA GLU A 390 11.05 17.30 4.19
C GLU A 390 12.39 17.05 4.90
N GLN A 391 12.50 15.97 5.69
CA GLN A 391 13.73 15.63 6.40
C GLN A 391 14.83 15.17 5.42
N ARG A 392 14.45 14.44 4.37
CA ARG A 392 15.38 14.04 3.30
C ARG A 392 15.87 15.26 2.52
N ALA A 393 14.98 16.18 2.19
CA ALA A 393 15.35 17.43 1.53
C ALA A 393 16.30 18.26 2.38
N LYS A 394 16.07 18.38 3.69
CA LYS A 394 16.97 19.06 4.62
C LYS A 394 18.36 18.40 4.70
N LEU A 395 18.40 17.07 4.66
CA LEU A 395 19.66 16.33 4.67
C LEU A 395 20.45 16.51 3.36
N ALA A 396 19.75 16.46 2.22
CA ALA A 396 20.34 16.74 0.91
C ALA A 396 20.89 18.19 0.82
N ALA A 397 20.19 19.16 1.43
CA ALA A 397 20.61 20.56 1.46
C ALA A 397 21.86 20.83 2.32
N LYS A 398 22.35 19.84 3.11
CA LYS A 398 23.60 19.95 3.87
C LYS A 398 24.87 19.77 3.02
N GLY A 399 24.74 19.26 1.78
CA GLY A 399 25.83 19.13 0.82
C GLY A 399 25.50 19.80 -0.50
N ASN A 400 26.41 19.75 -1.44
CA ASN A 400 26.22 20.23 -2.80
C ASN A 400 25.75 19.06 -3.70
N ASN A 401 24.45 18.78 -3.72
CA ASN A 401 23.85 17.64 -4.44
C ASN A 401 24.46 16.27 -4.07
N PRO A 402 24.49 15.90 -2.78
CA PRO A 402 25.06 14.63 -2.37
C PRO A 402 24.24 13.44 -2.93
N HIS A 403 24.92 12.35 -3.23
CA HIS A 403 24.27 11.09 -3.56
C HIS A 403 23.44 10.59 -2.38
N MET A 404 22.19 10.19 -2.64
CA MET A 404 21.28 9.72 -1.60
C MET A 404 20.97 8.24 -1.77
N LEU A 405 21.30 7.46 -0.75
CA LEU A 405 20.97 6.04 -0.60
C LEU A 405 19.92 5.88 0.49
N ILE A 406 18.77 5.35 0.13
CA ILE A 406 17.69 5.09 1.05
C ILE A 406 17.59 3.59 1.27
N MET A 407 17.46 3.14 2.52
CA MET A 407 17.31 1.72 2.85
C MET A 407 15.93 1.45 3.44
N SER A 408 15.33 0.32 3.05
CA SER A 408 14.08 -0.16 3.63
C SER A 408 14.16 -1.64 3.96
N ALA A 409 13.73 -1.99 5.19
CA ALA A 409 13.58 -3.38 5.63
C ALA A 409 12.17 -3.93 5.38
N THR A 410 11.24 -3.09 4.92
CA THR A 410 9.93 -3.56 4.45
C THR A 410 10.06 -3.97 2.99
N PRO A 411 9.97 -5.26 2.67
CA PRO A 411 9.88 -5.67 1.29
C PRO A 411 8.54 -5.19 0.71
N ILE A 412 8.58 -4.30 -0.26
CA ILE A 412 7.42 -3.88 -1.06
C ILE A 412 7.60 -4.51 -2.43
N PRO A 413 6.56 -5.09 -3.04
CA PRO A 413 6.69 -5.61 -4.40
C PRO A 413 7.34 -4.58 -5.33
N ARG A 414 8.32 -5.02 -6.13
CA ARG A 414 9.15 -4.13 -6.97
C ARG A 414 8.32 -3.19 -7.85
N THR A 415 7.23 -3.69 -8.40
CA THR A 415 6.30 -2.92 -9.23
C THR A 415 5.64 -1.78 -8.46
N LEU A 416 5.26 -2.04 -7.21
CA LEU A 416 4.66 -1.05 -6.33
C LEU A 416 5.70 -0.05 -5.83
N ALA A 417 6.91 -0.50 -5.53
CA ALA A 417 8.01 0.37 -5.12
C ALA A 417 8.34 1.42 -6.19
N LEU A 418 8.32 1.04 -7.48
CA LEU A 418 8.54 1.96 -8.61
C LEU A 418 7.44 3.02 -8.75
N ILE A 419 6.23 2.73 -8.26
CA ILE A 419 5.13 3.70 -8.27
C ILE A 419 5.17 4.59 -7.02
N LEU A 420 5.33 3.97 -5.84
CA LEU A 420 5.38 4.70 -4.56
C LEU A 420 6.56 5.65 -4.46
N TYR A 421 7.66 5.29 -5.10
CA TYR A 421 8.94 5.98 -5.04
C TYR A 421 9.45 6.32 -6.45
N GLY A 422 8.55 6.82 -7.31
CA GLY A 422 8.84 7.07 -8.73
C GLY A 422 9.99 8.05 -9.01
N ASP A 423 10.41 8.82 -8.00
CA ASP A 423 11.59 9.67 -8.00
C ASP A 423 12.89 8.93 -7.65
N LEU A 424 12.81 7.66 -7.21
CA LEU A 424 13.95 6.84 -6.81
C LEU A 424 14.25 5.73 -7.83
N ASP A 425 15.52 5.42 -8.01
CA ASP A 425 15.94 4.15 -8.60
C ASP A 425 15.86 3.04 -7.54
N VAL A 426 15.41 1.85 -7.93
CA VAL A 426 15.17 0.76 -6.98
C VAL A 426 16.13 -0.40 -7.23
N SER A 427 16.89 -0.76 -6.21
CA SER A 427 17.69 -1.99 -6.14
C SER A 427 17.12 -2.95 -5.10
N VAL A 428 17.08 -4.23 -5.43
CA VAL A 428 16.50 -5.26 -4.56
C VAL A 428 17.58 -6.27 -4.17
N ILE A 429 17.71 -6.51 -2.85
CA ILE A 429 18.52 -7.60 -2.28
C ILE A 429 17.55 -8.71 -1.86
N ASP A 430 17.37 -9.69 -2.74
CA ASP A 430 16.48 -10.84 -2.61
C ASP A 430 17.18 -12.11 -2.10
N GLU A 431 18.47 -12.01 -1.78
CA GLU A 431 19.25 -13.08 -1.19
C GLU A 431 19.56 -12.79 0.28
N LEU A 432 19.52 -13.84 1.11
CA LEU A 432 20.01 -13.78 2.50
C LEU A 432 21.49 -14.21 2.57
N PRO A 433 22.28 -13.61 3.48
CA PRO A 433 23.66 -14.03 3.70
C PRO A 433 23.76 -15.52 4.04
N PRO A 434 24.83 -16.22 3.61
CA PRO A 434 25.02 -17.63 3.89
C PRO A 434 25.14 -17.89 5.40
N GLY A 435 24.64 -19.05 5.86
CA GLY A 435 24.67 -19.47 7.26
C GLY A 435 23.45 -19.08 8.10
N ARG A 436 22.56 -18.23 7.63
CA ARG A 436 21.33 -17.88 8.35
C ARG A 436 20.29 -18.99 8.26
N LYS A 437 19.83 -19.50 9.42
CA LYS A 437 18.79 -20.53 9.48
C LYS A 437 17.40 -19.89 9.37
N PRO A 438 16.48 -20.45 8.56
CA PRO A 438 15.10 -19.99 8.52
C PRO A 438 14.42 -20.06 9.89
N VAL A 439 13.63 -19.04 10.24
CA VAL A 439 12.86 -19.03 11.49
C VAL A 439 11.67 -19.99 11.35
N LYS A 440 11.56 -20.97 12.25
CA LYS A 440 10.41 -21.89 12.30
C LYS A 440 9.21 -21.17 12.89
N THR A 441 8.16 -20.96 12.09
CA THR A 441 6.97 -20.24 12.49
C THR A 441 5.79 -21.20 12.74
N TYR A 442 5.09 -21.01 13.85
CA TYR A 442 3.94 -21.82 14.24
C TYR A 442 2.76 -20.91 14.63
N ALA A 443 1.61 -21.15 14.04
CA ALA A 443 0.36 -20.53 14.46
C ALA A 443 -0.38 -21.50 15.39
N VAL A 444 -0.71 -21.05 16.59
CA VAL A 444 -1.27 -21.89 17.66
C VAL A 444 -2.48 -21.22 18.32
N GLY A 445 -3.41 -22.03 18.80
CA GLY A 445 -4.51 -21.58 19.62
C GLY A 445 -4.21 -21.65 21.12
N GLU A 446 -5.12 -21.12 21.92
CA GLU A 446 -5.00 -21.04 23.39
C GLU A 446 -4.77 -22.40 24.06
N SER A 447 -5.31 -23.49 23.51
CA SER A 447 -5.13 -24.85 24.02
C SER A 447 -3.65 -25.30 24.09
N MET A 448 -2.78 -24.69 23.28
CA MET A 448 -1.34 -25.01 23.23
C MET A 448 -0.51 -24.21 24.25
N ARG A 449 -1.09 -23.24 24.97
CA ARG A 449 -0.38 -22.29 25.84
C ARG A 449 0.52 -23.00 26.87
N LYS A 450 0.01 -24.02 27.56
CA LYS A 450 0.82 -24.79 28.52
C LYS A 450 2.06 -25.42 27.87
N ARG A 451 1.90 -25.96 26.68
CA ARG A 451 3.00 -26.58 25.92
C ARG A 451 4.03 -25.55 25.47
N ILE A 452 3.58 -24.37 25.06
CA ILE A 452 4.46 -23.26 24.68
C ILE A 452 5.23 -22.73 25.89
N PHE A 453 4.59 -22.61 27.06
CA PHE A 453 5.30 -22.21 28.28
C PHE A 453 6.38 -23.22 28.69
N ALA A 454 6.11 -24.52 28.62
CA ALA A 454 7.12 -25.55 28.84
C ALA A 454 8.27 -25.48 27.82
N PHE A 455 7.95 -25.16 26.56
CA PHE A 455 8.95 -24.93 25.51
C PHE A 455 9.82 -23.69 25.82
N LEU A 456 9.21 -22.58 26.25
CA LEU A 456 9.93 -21.38 26.68
C LEU A 456 10.86 -21.67 27.84
N GLN A 457 10.36 -22.32 28.92
CA GLN A 457 11.15 -22.69 30.09
C GLN A 457 12.38 -23.49 29.69
N LYS A 458 12.19 -24.55 28.89
CA LYS A 458 13.30 -25.43 28.43
C LYS A 458 14.38 -24.65 27.69
N ASN A 459 14.00 -23.78 26.75
CA ASN A 459 14.95 -23.10 25.86
C ASN A 459 15.60 -21.90 26.57
N VAL A 460 14.88 -21.18 27.40
CA VAL A 460 15.42 -20.06 28.18
C VAL A 460 16.38 -20.60 29.26
N SER A 461 16.09 -21.73 29.90
CA SER A 461 17.05 -22.42 30.79
C SER A 461 18.31 -22.89 30.08
N ALA A 462 18.23 -23.11 28.76
CA ALA A 462 19.40 -23.45 27.93
C ALA A 462 20.21 -22.23 27.45
N GLY A 463 19.89 -21.00 27.95
CA GLY A 463 20.60 -19.76 27.64
C GLY A 463 20.04 -18.96 26.49
N MET A 464 18.88 -19.34 25.90
CA MET A 464 18.19 -18.52 24.90
C MET A 464 17.41 -17.40 25.56
N GLN A 465 17.23 -16.30 24.83
CA GLN A 465 16.33 -15.22 25.25
C GLN A 465 15.07 -15.21 24.39
N ALA A 466 13.98 -14.67 24.96
CA ALA A 466 12.69 -14.61 24.29
C ALA A 466 12.08 -13.20 24.29
N TYR A 467 11.45 -12.85 23.17
CA TYR A 467 10.52 -11.74 23.08
C TYR A 467 9.08 -12.24 23.23
N VAL A 468 8.25 -11.50 23.98
CA VAL A 468 6.81 -11.70 24.04
C VAL A 468 6.13 -10.38 23.68
N VAL A 469 5.44 -10.34 22.54
CA VAL A 469 4.87 -9.10 21.97
C VAL A 469 3.36 -9.11 22.11
N CYS A 470 2.81 -8.00 22.63
CA CYS A 470 1.38 -7.75 22.72
C CYS A 470 0.95 -6.69 21.69
N PRO A 471 -0.23 -6.81 21.05
CA PRO A 471 -0.77 -5.77 20.19
C PRO A 471 -1.20 -4.54 21.01
N LEU A 472 -1.19 -3.36 20.36
CA LEU A 472 -1.87 -2.17 20.86
C LEU A 472 -3.38 -2.31 20.58
N ILE A 473 -4.23 -1.90 21.53
CA ILE A 473 -5.69 -1.89 21.39
C ILE A 473 -6.10 -0.42 21.18
N GLU A 474 -6.67 -0.07 20.02
CA GLU A 474 -6.94 1.32 19.61
C GLU A 474 -7.95 2.09 20.47
N GLU A 475 -8.70 1.44 21.39
CA GLU A 475 -9.82 2.10 22.09
C GLU A 475 -9.42 2.91 23.33
N THR A 476 -8.33 2.60 24.01
CA THR A 476 -7.76 3.46 25.08
C THR A 476 -6.29 3.10 25.34
N GLU A 477 -5.38 4.06 25.20
CA GLU A 477 -3.94 3.89 25.48
C GLU A 477 -3.60 3.37 26.90
N THR A 478 -4.56 3.43 27.82
CA THR A 478 -4.42 2.92 29.20
C THR A 478 -4.63 1.42 29.29
N SER A 479 -5.47 0.82 28.44
CA SER A 479 -5.75 -0.63 28.46
C SER A 479 -4.58 -1.47 27.93
N ASP A 480 -3.80 -0.92 26.99
CA ASP A 480 -2.68 -1.63 26.36
C ASP A 480 -1.49 -1.79 27.29
N LEU A 481 -1.22 -0.74 28.06
CA LEU A 481 -0.20 -0.76 29.09
C LEU A 481 -0.54 -1.83 30.15
N GLN A 482 -1.79 -1.83 30.63
CA GLN A 482 -2.26 -2.82 31.61
C GLN A 482 -2.14 -4.26 31.10
N ASN A 483 -2.42 -4.51 29.81
CA ASN A 483 -2.29 -5.84 29.24
C ASN A 483 -0.84 -6.33 29.19
N ALA A 484 0.10 -5.47 28.82
CA ALA A 484 1.53 -5.83 28.80
C ALA A 484 2.10 -5.99 30.21
N GLU A 485 1.72 -5.13 31.18
CA GLU A 485 2.07 -5.23 32.58
C GLU A 485 1.51 -6.51 33.22
N MET A 486 0.22 -6.78 33.05
CA MET A 486 -0.42 -8.01 33.52
C MET A 486 0.21 -9.27 32.95
N LEU A 487 0.60 -9.25 31.66
CA LEU A 487 1.29 -10.38 31.06
C LEU A 487 2.70 -10.57 31.63
N ALA A 488 3.45 -9.47 31.85
CA ALA A 488 4.76 -9.53 32.48
C ALA A 488 4.69 -10.09 33.89
N GLU A 489 3.74 -9.63 34.73
CA GLU A 489 3.47 -10.14 36.08
C GLU A 489 3.08 -11.63 36.04
N LYS A 490 2.21 -12.01 35.12
CA LYS A 490 1.80 -13.41 34.95
C LYS A 490 2.98 -14.29 34.56
N LEU A 491 3.82 -13.85 33.64
CA LEU A 491 5.02 -14.58 33.23
C LEU A 491 6.04 -14.66 34.39
N GLN A 492 6.19 -13.59 35.19
CA GLN A 492 7.06 -13.61 36.37
C GLN A 492 6.57 -14.61 37.41
N THR A 493 5.25 -14.74 37.57
CA THR A 493 4.65 -15.75 38.46
C THR A 493 4.86 -17.19 37.95
N ILE A 494 4.80 -17.38 36.62
CA ILE A 494 4.97 -18.71 36.00
C ILE A 494 6.45 -19.11 35.96
N PHE A 495 7.35 -18.16 35.76
CA PHE A 495 8.79 -18.34 35.64
C PHE A 495 9.56 -17.54 36.70
N PRO A 496 9.47 -17.89 37.98
CA PRO A 496 10.12 -17.13 39.04
C PRO A 496 11.64 -17.13 38.94
N GLU A 497 12.24 -18.11 38.24
CA GLU A 497 13.66 -18.25 38.01
C GLU A 497 14.22 -17.32 36.93
N PHE A 498 13.37 -16.70 36.10
CA PHE A 498 13.79 -15.83 35.00
C PHE A 498 13.51 -14.36 35.30
N LYS A 499 14.44 -13.50 34.93
CA LYS A 499 14.22 -12.04 34.96
C LYS A 499 13.37 -11.63 33.75
N ILE A 500 12.17 -11.11 34.04
CA ILE A 500 11.25 -10.61 33.02
C ILE A 500 11.42 -9.09 32.91
N GLY A 501 11.73 -8.59 31.70
CA GLY A 501 11.74 -7.18 31.40
C GLY A 501 10.44 -6.73 30.76
N LEU A 502 10.06 -5.46 30.96
CA LEU A 502 8.91 -4.85 30.33
C LEU A 502 9.33 -3.60 29.54
N MET A 503 8.86 -3.47 28.31
CA MET A 503 9.10 -2.30 27.49
C MET A 503 7.83 -1.87 26.73
N HIS A 504 7.46 -0.59 26.82
CA HIS A 504 6.27 -0.06 26.18
C HIS A 504 6.46 1.40 25.71
N GLY A 505 5.54 1.88 24.86
CA GLY A 505 5.62 3.18 24.18
C GLY A 505 5.79 4.38 25.12
N LYS A 506 5.14 4.37 26.29
CA LYS A 506 5.12 5.49 27.27
C LYS A 506 6.35 5.61 28.14
N MET A 507 7.27 4.62 28.11
CA MET A 507 8.54 4.73 28.86
C MET A 507 9.40 5.86 28.31
N LYS A 508 10.09 6.57 29.19
CA LYS A 508 11.11 7.56 28.81
C LYS A 508 12.22 6.88 28.00
N ALA A 509 12.78 7.58 27.01
CA ALA A 509 13.80 7.03 26.12
C ALA A 509 14.96 6.37 26.89
N LYS A 510 15.49 7.04 27.91
CA LYS A 510 16.57 6.52 28.76
C LYS A 510 16.24 5.18 29.42
N LEU A 511 15.01 5.01 29.92
CA LEU A 511 14.60 3.75 30.58
C LEU A 511 14.44 2.62 29.53
N LYS A 512 14.00 2.95 28.30
CA LYS A 512 13.96 1.97 27.20
C LYS A 512 15.36 1.50 26.84
N GLU A 513 16.33 2.40 26.80
CA GLU A 513 17.73 2.08 26.54
C GLU A 513 18.29 1.18 27.65
N GLU A 514 18.09 1.52 28.92
CA GLU A 514 18.54 0.72 30.06
C GLU A 514 18.00 -0.72 30.00
N VAL A 515 16.68 -0.89 29.75
CA VAL A 515 16.05 -2.22 29.62
C VAL A 515 16.59 -2.99 28.43
N MET A 516 16.82 -2.32 27.30
CA MET A 516 17.39 -2.98 26.10
C MET A 516 18.84 -3.37 26.34
N ASP A 517 19.64 -2.56 26.98
CA ASP A 517 21.04 -2.89 27.32
C ASP A 517 21.11 -4.09 28.26
N GLU A 518 20.26 -4.14 29.29
CA GLU A 518 20.14 -5.30 30.16
C GLU A 518 19.75 -6.59 29.37
N PHE A 519 18.85 -6.45 28.40
CA PHE A 519 18.45 -7.58 27.55
C PHE A 519 19.57 -7.99 26.61
N VAL A 520 20.31 -7.05 26.00
CA VAL A 520 21.47 -7.35 25.15
C VAL A 520 22.57 -8.05 25.95
N ARG A 521 22.84 -7.64 27.20
CA ARG A 521 23.80 -8.27 28.09
C ARG A 521 23.36 -9.66 28.62
N GLY A 522 22.12 -10.06 28.32
CA GLY A 522 21.56 -11.34 28.77
C GLY A 522 21.09 -11.33 30.25
N GLU A 523 21.04 -10.18 30.91
CA GLU A 523 20.54 -10.04 32.28
C GLU A 523 19.01 -10.23 32.36
N ILE A 524 18.28 -9.82 31.30
CA ILE A 524 16.85 -10.11 31.13
C ILE A 524 16.71 -11.34 30.23
N ASN A 525 15.95 -12.34 30.67
CA ASN A 525 15.73 -13.59 29.97
C ASN A 525 14.55 -13.52 29.00
N ILE A 526 13.46 -12.87 29.41
CA ILE A 526 12.25 -12.70 28.61
C ILE A 526 11.88 -11.22 28.61
N LEU A 527 11.77 -10.62 27.44
CA LEU A 527 11.34 -9.23 27.28
C LEU A 527 9.91 -9.18 26.77
N VAL A 528 9.00 -8.72 27.64
CA VAL A 528 7.61 -8.41 27.28
C VAL A 528 7.55 -7.02 26.71
N SER A 529 6.92 -6.86 25.54
CA SER A 529 6.83 -5.54 24.91
C SER A 529 5.53 -5.36 24.12
N THR A 530 5.14 -4.11 23.97
CA THR A 530 4.21 -3.69 22.90
C THR A 530 4.97 -3.58 21.57
N THR A 531 4.37 -3.02 20.52
CA THR A 531 4.95 -2.88 19.16
C THR A 531 6.28 -2.11 19.08
N VAL A 532 6.78 -1.58 20.20
CA VAL A 532 8.04 -0.77 20.27
C VAL A 532 9.30 -1.56 19.88
N ILE A 533 9.27 -2.90 19.85
CA ILE A 533 10.39 -3.76 19.39
C ILE A 533 10.66 -3.65 17.86
N GLU A 534 9.88 -2.88 17.13
CA GLU A 534 10.15 -2.61 15.71
C GLU A 534 11.52 -1.92 15.49
N VAL A 535 12.17 -1.44 16.56
CA VAL A 535 13.51 -0.84 16.52
C VAL A 535 14.58 -1.93 16.39
N GLY A 536 15.41 -1.81 15.36
CA GLY A 536 16.32 -2.83 14.80
C GLY A 536 17.48 -3.35 15.66
N VAL A 537 17.38 -3.37 16.99
CA VAL A 537 18.46 -3.84 17.88
C VAL A 537 18.83 -5.29 17.62
N ASN A 538 20.12 -5.57 17.51
CA ASN A 538 20.66 -6.91 17.32
C ASN A 538 20.90 -7.61 18.67
N VAL A 539 20.14 -8.67 18.96
CA VAL A 539 20.33 -9.52 20.13
C VAL A 539 20.57 -10.96 19.67
N PRO A 540 21.83 -11.41 19.59
CA PRO A 540 22.17 -12.72 19.01
C PRO A 540 21.54 -13.92 19.71
N ASN A 541 21.33 -13.84 21.05
CA ASN A 541 20.74 -14.89 21.86
C ASN A 541 19.20 -14.89 21.89
N ALA A 542 18.55 -13.86 21.33
CA ALA A 542 17.10 -13.82 21.22
C ALA A 542 16.63 -14.70 20.05
N ASN A 543 16.30 -15.95 20.38
CA ASN A 543 15.93 -16.96 19.38
C ASN A 543 14.45 -17.35 19.43
N ILE A 544 13.67 -16.78 20.34
CA ILE A 544 12.25 -17.09 20.48
C ILE A 544 11.46 -15.80 20.42
N MET A 545 10.47 -15.74 19.51
CA MET A 545 9.48 -14.70 19.39
C MET A 545 8.10 -15.29 19.69
N VAL A 546 7.40 -14.76 20.65
CA VAL A 546 5.99 -15.08 20.91
C VAL A 546 5.15 -13.85 20.67
N ILE A 547 4.12 -13.96 19.83
CA ILE A 547 3.22 -12.85 19.51
C ILE A 547 1.81 -13.21 19.97
N GLU A 548 1.30 -12.44 20.92
CA GLU A 548 -0.06 -12.57 21.43
C GLU A 548 -1.06 -11.88 20.51
N ASN A 549 -2.23 -12.47 20.33
CA ASN A 549 -3.29 -11.95 19.45
C ASN A 549 -2.78 -11.57 18.06
N ALA A 550 -2.04 -12.48 17.44
CA ALA A 550 -1.35 -12.25 16.16
C ALA A 550 -2.30 -11.81 15.02
N GLU A 551 -3.58 -12.13 15.12
CA GLU A 551 -4.61 -11.68 14.16
C GLU A 551 -4.78 -10.17 14.09
N ARG A 552 -4.33 -9.43 15.10
CA ARG A 552 -4.41 -7.97 15.15
C ARG A 552 -3.27 -7.26 14.42
N PHE A 553 -2.22 -8.00 14.08
CA PHE A 553 -1.08 -7.47 13.34
C PHE A 553 -1.25 -7.64 11.83
N GLY A 554 -0.75 -6.69 11.06
CA GLY A 554 -0.56 -6.87 9.63
C GLY A 554 0.53 -7.89 9.34
N LEU A 555 0.49 -8.54 8.16
CA LEU A 555 1.51 -9.52 7.77
C LEU A 555 2.92 -8.92 7.73
N SER A 556 3.04 -7.68 7.23
CA SER A 556 4.32 -6.95 7.20
C SER A 556 4.88 -6.71 8.60
N GLN A 557 4.03 -6.38 9.59
CA GLN A 557 4.44 -6.21 10.99
C GLN A 557 4.88 -7.55 11.62
N LEU A 558 4.11 -8.63 11.40
CA LEU A 558 4.47 -9.96 11.86
C LEU A 558 5.81 -10.41 11.29
N HIS A 559 6.06 -10.11 10.01
CA HIS A 559 7.32 -10.42 9.35
C HIS A 559 8.50 -9.63 9.95
N GLN A 560 8.33 -8.33 10.20
CA GLN A 560 9.34 -7.51 10.87
C GLN A 560 9.66 -8.00 12.28
N LEU A 561 8.63 -8.34 13.08
CA LEU A 561 8.80 -8.93 14.42
C LEU A 561 9.53 -10.27 14.34
N ARG A 562 9.14 -11.15 13.41
CA ARG A 562 9.84 -12.42 13.18
C ARG A 562 11.32 -12.19 12.83
N GLY A 563 11.64 -11.17 12.06
CA GLY A 563 13.00 -10.81 11.68
C GLY A 563 13.90 -10.34 12.83
N ARG A 564 13.33 -10.11 14.04
CA ARG A 564 14.08 -9.74 15.25
C ARG A 564 14.76 -10.92 15.91
N VAL A 565 14.39 -12.13 15.58
CA VAL A 565 15.02 -13.36 16.09
C VAL A 565 15.81 -14.09 15.00
N GLY A 566 16.70 -14.99 15.39
CA GLY A 566 17.50 -15.78 14.46
C GLY A 566 18.67 -15.00 13.82
N ARG A 567 19.29 -14.12 14.58
CA ARG A 567 20.51 -13.39 14.17
C ARG A 567 21.80 -14.08 14.63
N GLY A 568 21.68 -15.11 15.44
CA GLY A 568 22.77 -15.99 15.87
C GLY A 568 22.77 -17.32 15.12
N ASN A 569 23.65 -18.26 15.55
CA ASN A 569 23.80 -19.57 14.94
C ASN A 569 22.76 -20.61 15.39
N ALA A 570 21.97 -20.32 16.44
CA ALA A 570 20.95 -21.20 16.97
C ALA A 570 19.67 -21.17 16.11
N GLN A 571 18.89 -22.27 16.16
CA GLN A 571 17.58 -22.30 15.51
C GLN A 571 16.62 -21.34 16.21
N ALA A 572 16.01 -20.43 15.45
CA ALA A 572 15.00 -19.52 15.95
C ALA A 572 13.57 -20.00 15.70
N PHE A 573 12.67 -19.53 16.56
CA PHE A 573 11.26 -19.90 16.57
C PHE A 573 10.39 -18.65 16.68
N CYS A 574 9.29 -18.62 15.91
CA CYS A 574 8.25 -17.59 15.99
C CYS A 574 6.91 -18.29 16.27
N ILE A 575 6.25 -17.92 17.37
CA ILE A 575 5.02 -18.55 17.84
C ILE A 575 3.93 -17.47 17.81
N LEU A 576 2.90 -17.70 17.01
CA LEU A 576 1.78 -16.78 16.80
C LEU A 576 0.56 -17.33 17.52
N PHE A 577 0.17 -16.71 18.64
CA PHE A 577 -1.13 -16.98 19.25
C PHE A 577 -2.21 -16.22 18.50
N ALA A 578 -3.11 -16.94 17.84
CA ALA A 578 -4.19 -16.35 17.08
C ALA A 578 -5.56 -16.85 17.55
N HIS A 579 -6.47 -15.90 17.74
CA HIS A 579 -7.85 -16.12 18.10
C HIS A 579 -8.75 -15.71 16.94
N GLY A 580 -9.52 -16.64 16.38
CA GLY A 580 -10.48 -16.29 15.34
C GLY A 580 -10.71 -17.38 14.31
N LYS A 581 -11.97 -17.52 13.88
CA LYS A 581 -12.40 -18.47 12.85
C LYS A 581 -12.53 -17.82 11.48
N ASN A 582 -12.12 -16.55 11.33
CA ASN A 582 -12.24 -15.80 10.08
C ASN A 582 -11.23 -16.34 9.06
N GLU A 583 -11.67 -16.59 7.83
CA GLU A 583 -10.85 -17.05 6.70
C GLU A 583 -9.64 -16.14 6.43
N VAL A 584 -9.77 -14.82 6.58
CA VAL A 584 -8.69 -13.87 6.39
C VAL A 584 -7.59 -14.08 7.43
N THR A 585 -7.96 -14.22 8.71
CA THR A 585 -7.01 -14.53 9.79
C THR A 585 -6.29 -15.85 9.54
N LYS A 586 -7.02 -16.88 9.14
CA LYS A 586 -6.46 -18.19 8.84
C LYS A 586 -5.42 -18.10 7.70
N LYS A 587 -5.75 -17.44 6.59
CA LYS A 587 -4.83 -17.21 5.47
C LYS A 587 -3.59 -16.42 5.87
N ARG A 588 -3.73 -15.39 6.73
CA ARG A 588 -2.57 -14.64 7.26
C ARG A 588 -1.62 -15.53 8.05
N MET A 589 -2.15 -16.34 8.97
CA MET A 589 -1.35 -17.25 9.79
C MET A 589 -0.67 -18.33 8.94
N GLU A 590 -1.39 -18.90 7.98
CA GLU A 590 -0.85 -19.87 7.03
C GLU A 590 0.29 -19.26 6.19
N THR A 591 0.14 -18.04 5.68
CA THR A 591 1.17 -17.32 4.93
C THR A 591 2.45 -17.19 5.75
N MET A 592 2.35 -16.79 7.02
CA MET A 592 3.50 -16.64 7.93
C MET A 592 4.20 -17.97 8.22
N CYS A 593 3.45 -19.09 8.26
CA CYS A 593 4.00 -20.42 8.51
C CYS A 593 4.68 -21.04 7.28
N ILE A 594 4.16 -20.73 6.06
CA ILE A 594 4.66 -21.33 4.82
C ILE A 594 5.95 -20.66 4.33
N SER A 595 6.07 -19.34 4.46
CA SER A 595 7.17 -18.57 3.87
C SER A 595 7.94 -17.74 4.88
N ASN A 596 9.28 -17.70 4.67
CA ASN A 596 10.17 -16.74 5.32
C ASN A 596 10.53 -15.55 4.39
N ASP A 597 10.12 -15.60 3.14
CA ASP A 597 10.38 -14.55 2.15
C ASP A 597 9.47 -13.34 2.41
N GLY A 598 10.08 -12.21 2.73
CA GLY A 598 9.37 -10.97 3.02
C GLY A 598 8.65 -10.38 1.81
N PHE A 599 9.16 -10.57 0.59
CA PHE A 599 8.50 -10.11 -0.64
C PHE A 599 7.21 -10.90 -0.89
N TYR A 600 7.26 -12.23 -0.74
CA TYR A 600 6.07 -13.08 -0.83
C TYR A 600 5.03 -12.70 0.23
N ILE A 601 5.44 -12.50 1.49
CA ILE A 601 4.55 -12.14 2.59
C ILE A 601 3.90 -10.78 2.34
N SER A 602 4.67 -9.80 1.88
CA SER A 602 4.15 -8.48 1.51
C SER A 602 3.13 -8.57 0.38
N GLU A 603 3.39 -9.41 -0.62
CA GLU A 603 2.46 -9.66 -1.70
C GLU A 603 1.13 -10.26 -1.22
N GLN A 604 1.19 -11.22 -0.27
CA GLN A 604 -0.02 -11.80 0.32
C GLN A 604 -0.76 -10.81 1.24
N ASP A 605 -0.03 -9.95 1.99
CA ASP A 605 -0.65 -8.89 2.82
C ASP A 605 -1.51 -7.96 1.97
N LEU A 606 -1.00 -7.58 0.81
CA LEU A 606 -1.69 -6.72 -0.14
C LEU A 606 -2.93 -7.39 -0.76
N LYS A 607 -2.82 -8.67 -1.11
CA LYS A 607 -3.98 -9.44 -1.61
C LYS A 607 -5.10 -9.58 -0.59
N LEU A 608 -4.76 -9.69 0.70
CA LEU A 608 -5.72 -9.90 1.79
C LEU A 608 -6.37 -8.61 2.29
N ARG A 609 -5.69 -7.46 2.22
CA ARG A 609 -6.23 -6.15 2.63
C ARG A 609 -7.11 -5.51 1.56
N GLY A 610 -6.85 -5.83 0.30
CA GLY A 610 -7.45 -5.12 -0.83
C GLY A 610 -6.82 -3.73 -1.09
N PRO A 611 -7.13 -3.10 -2.25
CA PRO A 611 -6.48 -1.86 -2.68
C PRO A 611 -6.84 -0.64 -1.81
N GLY A 612 -8.03 -0.61 -1.18
CA GLY A 612 -8.53 0.55 -0.44
C GLY A 612 -7.80 0.85 0.86
N ASP A 613 -7.39 -0.20 1.60
CA ASP A 613 -6.80 -0.04 2.93
C ASP A 613 -5.28 0.24 2.89
N PHE A 614 -4.61 -0.06 1.79
CA PHE A 614 -3.17 0.20 1.67
C PHE A 614 -2.86 1.67 1.40
N PHE A 615 -3.71 2.34 0.65
CA PHE A 615 -3.62 3.78 0.37
C PHE A 615 -4.42 4.62 1.39
N GLY A 616 -5.07 3.97 2.35
CA GLY A 616 -5.80 4.60 3.45
C GLY A 616 -4.88 5.46 4.32
N THR A 617 -5.18 6.76 4.33
CA THR A 617 -4.47 7.88 5.00
C THR A 617 -3.18 8.33 4.31
N ARG A 618 -3.28 9.31 3.43
CA ARG A 618 -2.42 10.47 3.08
C ARG A 618 -0.88 10.42 3.35
N GLN A 619 -0.27 9.26 3.56
CA GLN A 619 1.15 9.18 3.94
C GLN A 619 2.13 9.06 2.76
N HIS A 620 1.66 8.81 1.51
CA HIS A 620 2.55 8.45 0.40
C HIS A 620 2.48 9.36 -0.82
N GLY A 621 1.63 10.41 -0.82
CA GLY A 621 1.59 11.39 -1.93
C GLY A 621 1.19 10.84 -3.31
N LEU A 622 0.53 9.68 -3.36
CA LEU A 622 -0.03 9.14 -4.61
C LEU A 622 -1.50 9.54 -4.77
N PRO A 623 -1.92 9.86 -6.00
CA PRO A 623 -3.32 10.10 -6.28
C PRO A 623 -4.15 8.82 -6.07
N GLU A 624 -5.39 8.97 -5.63
CA GLU A 624 -6.33 7.86 -5.47
C GLU A 624 -6.63 7.25 -6.84
N MET A 625 -6.39 5.93 -6.98
CA MET A 625 -6.68 5.20 -8.21
C MET A 625 -8.18 5.09 -8.44
N ARG A 626 -8.64 5.44 -9.64
CA ARG A 626 -10.06 5.44 -10.01
C ARG A 626 -10.57 4.07 -10.44
N ILE A 627 -9.72 3.30 -11.15
CA ILE A 627 -10.09 2.00 -11.74
C ILE A 627 -8.99 0.95 -11.65
N ALA A 628 -7.71 1.36 -11.67
CA ALA A 628 -6.59 0.44 -11.63
C ALA A 628 -6.43 -0.21 -10.26
N ASN A 629 -6.23 -1.52 -10.26
CA ASN A 629 -5.82 -2.29 -9.10
C ASN A 629 -4.38 -2.78 -9.32
N LEU A 630 -3.42 -2.16 -8.64
CA LEU A 630 -1.99 -2.44 -8.83
C LEU A 630 -1.58 -3.90 -8.59
N PHE A 631 -2.46 -4.74 -8.04
CA PHE A 631 -2.23 -6.15 -7.75
C PHE A 631 -2.86 -7.09 -8.78
N GLU A 632 -4.08 -6.78 -9.20
CA GLU A 632 -4.79 -7.56 -10.20
C GLU A 632 -4.30 -7.22 -11.61
N ASP A 633 -3.92 -5.96 -11.83
CA ASP A 633 -3.56 -5.41 -13.14
C ASP A 633 -2.04 -5.37 -13.39
N ARG A 634 -1.25 -6.33 -12.84
CA ARG A 634 0.21 -6.36 -12.94
C ARG A 634 0.74 -6.39 -14.38
N ASP A 635 0.08 -7.15 -15.23
CA ASP A 635 0.48 -7.27 -16.64
C ASP A 635 0.27 -5.94 -17.36
N ILE A 636 -0.85 -5.28 -17.09
CA ILE A 636 -1.15 -3.95 -17.64
C ILE A 636 -0.18 -2.91 -17.08
N LEU A 637 0.19 -3.01 -15.80
CA LEU A 637 1.21 -2.16 -15.19
C LEU A 637 2.57 -2.31 -15.88
N ALA A 638 3.00 -3.55 -16.14
CA ALA A 638 4.25 -3.80 -16.86
C ALA A 638 4.21 -3.22 -18.28
N MET A 639 3.11 -3.39 -18.99
CA MET A 639 2.88 -2.81 -20.34
C MET A 639 2.91 -1.27 -20.29
N SER A 640 2.27 -0.65 -19.30
CA SER A 640 2.27 0.82 -19.14
C SER A 640 3.66 1.38 -18.83
N GLN A 641 4.47 0.66 -18.04
CA GLN A 641 5.86 1.05 -17.75
C GLN A 641 6.74 0.98 -18.99
N GLU A 642 6.59 -0.07 -19.80
CA GLU A 642 7.33 -0.19 -21.06
C GLU A 642 6.92 0.92 -22.04
N ALA A 643 5.62 1.21 -22.15
CA ALA A 643 5.10 2.30 -22.97
C ALA A 643 5.62 3.66 -22.51
N ALA A 644 5.59 3.94 -21.19
CA ALA A 644 6.13 5.18 -20.63
C ALA A 644 7.63 5.35 -20.95
N LYS A 645 8.44 4.30 -20.77
CA LYS A 645 9.87 4.33 -21.12
C LYS A 645 10.09 4.63 -22.60
N LYS A 646 9.32 4.02 -23.51
CA LYS A 646 9.40 4.28 -24.94
C LYS A 646 9.06 5.74 -25.25
N ILE A 647 7.94 6.25 -24.71
CA ILE A 647 7.51 7.63 -24.91
C ILE A 647 8.57 8.61 -24.41
N MET A 648 9.10 8.39 -23.20
CA MET A 648 10.13 9.25 -22.60
C MET A 648 11.47 9.19 -23.36
N ALA A 649 11.77 8.08 -24.02
CA ALA A 649 12.95 7.96 -24.90
C ALA A 649 12.77 8.72 -26.23
N GLU A 650 11.54 8.76 -26.76
CA GLU A 650 11.21 9.50 -28.00
C GLU A 650 11.06 11.01 -27.74
N ASP A 651 10.37 11.38 -26.65
CA ASP A 651 10.07 12.77 -26.31
C ASP A 651 10.03 12.93 -24.77
N ARG A 652 11.17 13.29 -24.22
CA ARG A 652 11.39 13.35 -22.76
C ARG A 652 10.45 14.31 -22.03
N HIS A 653 10.06 15.41 -22.67
CA HIS A 653 9.24 16.46 -22.07
C HIS A 653 7.79 16.49 -22.60
N LEU A 654 7.43 15.50 -23.44
CA LEU A 654 6.11 15.41 -24.08
C LEU A 654 5.72 16.69 -24.84
N GLU A 655 6.69 17.35 -25.49
CA GLU A 655 6.48 18.65 -26.16
C GLU A 655 5.88 18.48 -27.56
N SER A 656 6.02 17.32 -28.18
CA SER A 656 5.48 17.03 -29.51
C SER A 656 3.96 17.02 -29.50
N GLU A 657 3.34 17.41 -30.60
CA GLU A 657 1.90 17.38 -30.81
C GLU A 657 1.34 15.98 -30.58
N LYS A 658 2.07 14.94 -30.95
CA LYS A 658 1.74 13.51 -30.76
C LYS A 658 1.41 13.18 -29.29
N TYR A 659 2.09 13.79 -28.33
CA TYR A 659 1.95 13.49 -26.90
C TYR A 659 1.26 14.60 -26.10
N SER A 660 0.76 15.66 -26.76
CA SER A 660 0.13 16.81 -26.09
C SER A 660 -1.04 16.45 -25.18
N GLY A 661 -1.84 15.46 -25.56
CA GLY A 661 -2.97 14.98 -24.75
C GLY A 661 -2.52 14.23 -23.48
N LEU A 662 -1.48 13.40 -23.58
CA LEU A 662 -0.86 12.71 -22.44
C LEU A 662 -0.20 13.70 -21.49
N ARG A 663 0.49 14.72 -22.02
CA ARG A 663 1.09 15.80 -21.24
C ARG A 663 0.06 16.51 -20.37
N LYS A 664 -1.05 16.97 -20.95
CA LYS A 664 -2.12 17.65 -20.20
C LYS A 664 -2.67 16.83 -19.04
N ARG A 665 -2.80 15.50 -19.25
CA ARG A 665 -3.28 14.59 -18.20
C ARG A 665 -2.21 14.35 -17.13
N ALA A 666 -0.95 14.20 -17.50
CA ALA A 666 0.15 14.06 -16.54
C ALA A 666 0.33 15.33 -15.69
N GLU A 667 0.24 16.51 -16.28
CA GLU A 667 0.29 17.80 -15.59
C GLU A 667 -0.88 17.98 -14.59
N SER A 668 -2.09 17.46 -14.91
CA SER A 668 -3.24 17.54 -13.99
C SER A 668 -3.02 16.74 -12.71
N ILE A 669 -2.34 15.59 -12.77
CA ILE A 669 -1.98 14.79 -11.59
C ILE A 669 -0.99 15.56 -10.70
N ILE A 670 0.00 16.21 -11.31
CA ILE A 670 1.03 16.98 -10.59
C ILE A 670 0.41 18.21 -9.90
N SER A 671 -0.53 18.90 -10.56
CA SER A 671 -1.15 20.11 -10.01
C SER A 671 -2.10 19.81 -8.85
N ASP A 672 -2.84 18.71 -8.89
CA ASP A 672 -3.73 18.29 -7.80
C ASP A 672 -2.97 17.96 -6.51
N ASP A 673 -1.74 17.40 -6.63
CA ASP A 673 -0.85 17.12 -5.48
C ASP A 673 -0.22 18.39 -4.87
N ILE A 674 0.04 19.43 -5.67
CA ILE A 674 0.62 20.70 -5.19
C ILE A 674 -0.41 21.50 -4.39
N VAL A 675 -1.69 21.37 -4.70
CA VAL A 675 -2.78 22.06 -3.96
C VAL A 675 -3.10 21.36 -2.62
N MET A 676 -2.64 20.13 -2.42
CA MET A 676 -2.90 19.32 -1.21
C MET A 676 -1.70 19.18 -0.26
N ASN A 677 -0.52 19.71 -0.59
CA ASN A 677 0.67 19.84 0.25
C ASN A 677 0.96 21.33 0.51
#